data_bf3bcff7c3653f5c4b7d118881d104c7
#
_entry.id   bf3bcff7c3653f5c4b7d118881d104c7
#
_cell.length_a   1.000
_cell.length_b   1.000
_cell.length_c   1.000
_cell.angle_alpha   90.00
_cell.angle_beta   90.00
_cell.angle_gamma   90.00
#
_symmetry.space_group_name_H-M   'P 1'
#
loop_
_entity.id
_entity.type
_entity.pdbx_description
1 polymer ?
#
loop_
_entity_poly.entity_id
_entity_poly.type
_entity_poly.pdbx_seq_one_letter_code
_entity_poly.pdbx_strand_id
1 'polypeptide(L)'
;MKRLISAVLLSAAVVVPTMAKNAKTLGNGYPFTQVPFTSVKISQNTFWGARLKAAREVTVPLAFSKCESEHRYKNFDMAAYTLQHPNHPGLDTKEWDVSKFMGFSFDDTDVYKTIEGASYILQTYPNKKLKAYIDSVLDVVAAAQEPDGYLYTARTINPKHPHQWSGNKRWIKDEEASHELYNLGHMVDAACAHYQATGSTKFLNIAKRYADCVVKEVGPKPGQATIVPGHQIAEMALARLYTLTGEKKYLDEAKYLLDYRGKTHIRNPYSQSQAPILEQKEAVGHAVRAGYMYAGIADVAALTKDSAYMKVIDRIFENIVGKKYYLTGGVGARHDGEAFGDNYELPNMTAYNETCAAISMVYLFERMFLLHGESKYIDCMERTLYNGVISGMSMDGGRFFYPNPLSSDGKYAFNADGNTTRQPWFGCACCPSNLSRFIPSVPGYLYGVKDNNIYVNLFAGNTSTIKVNGKDVVLEETTEYPWNGDIKIAVKKSGVKNANLLVRIPGWVRNQVVPSDLYKYSDAEKPAYTVTVNGKAVEADLDANKGYLPVKNIKKGDVIRIHFDMPIRTVVANGKVADDKGKVAVERGPLVYCAEAVDNQNEPVLRAVMTKKPAFSVVDNYSIQNTETKGAPAFSVKAIKADAQILEEGANGVSVKNDVLTLIPYYAWNHRGANQMNVWFYQNLSVLDK
;
A
#
# COMPACT_ATOMS: atom_id res chain seq x y z
N MET A 1 18.49 -30.48 -2.84
CA MET A 1 19.73 -29.66 -2.81
C MET A 1 19.49 -28.51 -1.85
N LYS A 2 20.10 -28.50 -0.67
CA LYS A 2 19.97 -27.40 0.31
C LYS A 2 20.54 -26.12 -0.31
N ARG A 3 19.67 -25.14 -0.62
CA ARG A 3 20.11 -23.81 -1.06
C ARG A 3 20.57 -23.03 0.18
N LEU A 4 21.87 -22.89 0.37
CA LEU A 4 22.47 -22.14 1.48
C LEU A 4 22.22 -20.64 1.31
N ILE A 5 21.44 -20.05 2.21
CA ILE A 5 21.37 -18.61 2.44
C ILE A 5 22.32 -18.30 3.61
N SER A 6 23.57 -17.98 3.33
CA SER A 6 24.48 -17.38 4.31
C SER A 6 24.50 -15.87 4.06
N ALA A 7 24.10 -15.10 5.04
CA ALA A 7 24.23 -13.65 5.06
C ALA A 7 25.73 -13.27 5.07
N VAL A 8 26.18 -12.60 4.01
CA VAL A 8 27.50 -11.97 3.97
C VAL A 8 27.33 -10.52 3.55
N LEU A 9 27.50 -9.64 4.49
CA LEU A 9 27.75 -8.20 4.29
C LEU A 9 29.17 -8.02 3.74
N LEU A 10 29.31 -7.42 2.57
CA LEU A 10 30.59 -6.82 2.16
C LEU A 10 30.33 -5.67 1.17
N SER A 11 30.92 -4.54 1.49
CA SER A 11 31.03 -3.34 0.67
C SER A 11 31.80 -3.60 -0.62
N ALA A 12 31.27 -3.15 -1.76
CA ALA A 12 32.03 -3.09 -3.00
C ALA A 12 31.56 -1.96 -3.92
N ALA A 13 32.52 -1.37 -4.58
CA ALA A 13 32.49 -0.18 -5.40
C ALA A 13 31.44 -0.19 -6.53
N VAL A 14 30.94 1.00 -6.81
CA VAL A 14 29.93 1.32 -7.81
C VAL A 14 30.49 1.13 -9.21
N VAL A 15 30.01 0.10 -9.91
CA VAL A 15 29.99 0.07 -11.37
C VAL A 15 28.53 0.26 -11.76
N VAL A 16 28.19 1.42 -12.29
CA VAL A 16 26.87 1.73 -12.84
C VAL A 16 26.71 0.96 -14.15
N PRO A 17 25.82 -0.03 -14.25
CA PRO A 17 25.52 -0.61 -15.56
C PRO A 17 24.70 0.41 -16.36
N THR A 18 25.07 0.61 -17.60
CA THR A 18 24.27 1.34 -18.59
C THR A 18 22.91 0.64 -18.72
N MET A 19 21.91 1.25 -18.13
CA MET A 19 20.53 0.76 -18.13
C MET A 19 19.95 0.70 -19.54
N ALA A 20 19.06 -0.24 -19.75
CA ALA A 20 18.30 -0.47 -20.96
C ALA A 20 17.74 0.85 -21.53
N LYS A 21 18.36 1.34 -22.59
CA LYS A 21 17.81 2.39 -23.44
C LYS A 21 16.68 1.78 -24.25
N ASN A 22 15.49 2.42 -24.16
CA ASN A 22 14.33 2.25 -25.04
C ASN A 22 13.36 1.10 -24.75
N ALA A 23 12.66 1.12 -23.60
CA ALA A 23 11.26 0.76 -23.63
C ALA A 23 10.48 2.06 -24.00
N LYS A 24 9.89 2.14 -25.18
CA LYS A 24 8.84 3.09 -25.49
C LYS A 24 7.66 2.70 -24.59
N THR A 25 7.53 3.29 -23.41
CA THR A 25 6.29 3.27 -22.68
C THR A 25 5.27 3.99 -23.54
N LEU A 26 4.27 3.25 -24.04
CA LEU A 26 3.05 3.86 -24.54
C LEU A 26 2.53 4.77 -23.43
N GLY A 27 2.04 5.95 -23.78
CA GLY A 27 1.43 6.82 -22.79
C GLY A 27 0.39 6.01 -22.00
N ASN A 28 0.40 6.14 -20.68
CA ASN A 28 -0.51 5.41 -19.78
C ASN A 28 -1.99 5.85 -19.91
N GLY A 29 -2.32 6.65 -20.91
CA GLY A 29 -3.68 7.19 -21.13
C GLY A 29 -4.08 8.30 -20.18
N TYR A 30 -3.39 8.46 -19.07
CA TYR A 30 -3.67 9.51 -18.08
C TYR A 30 -3.27 10.90 -18.57
N PRO A 31 -3.97 11.97 -18.12
CA PRO A 31 -3.54 13.36 -18.34
C PRO A 31 -2.20 13.69 -17.70
N PHE A 32 -1.85 13.00 -16.60
CA PHE A 32 -0.60 13.12 -15.88
C PHE A 32 0.23 11.83 -16.01
N THR A 33 1.53 11.96 -15.93
CA THR A 33 2.46 10.82 -15.98
C THR A 33 3.15 10.67 -14.64
N GLN A 34 3.08 9.48 -14.06
CA GLN A 34 3.85 9.11 -12.88
C GLN A 34 5.34 9.12 -13.21
N VAL A 35 6.16 9.68 -12.32
CA VAL A 35 7.61 9.53 -12.41
C VAL A 35 7.98 8.12 -11.92
N PRO A 36 8.62 7.29 -12.76
CA PRO A 36 8.86 5.91 -12.40
C PRO A 36 9.83 5.78 -11.22
N PHE A 37 9.66 4.75 -10.41
CA PHE A 37 10.57 4.44 -9.28
C PHE A 37 12.04 4.36 -9.71
N THR A 38 12.32 4.01 -10.97
CA THR A 38 13.67 3.94 -11.54
C THR A 38 14.36 5.31 -11.66
N SER A 39 13.59 6.40 -11.54
CA SER A 39 14.08 7.78 -11.67
C SER A 39 14.32 8.46 -10.33
N VAL A 40 13.95 7.83 -9.19
CA VAL A 40 13.99 8.44 -7.87
C VAL A 40 14.79 7.56 -6.91
N LYS A 41 15.80 8.15 -6.27
CA LYS A 41 16.62 7.48 -5.26
C LYS A 41 16.45 8.17 -3.92
N ILE A 42 15.76 7.52 -3.00
CA ILE A 42 15.56 7.99 -1.62
C ILE A 42 16.88 7.97 -0.86
N SER A 43 17.14 9.01 -0.07
CA SER A 43 18.30 9.12 0.80
C SER A 43 18.17 8.17 2.01
N GLN A 44 19.26 7.47 2.35
CA GLN A 44 19.22 6.37 3.34
C GLN A 44 18.85 6.83 4.76
N ASN A 45 19.37 7.99 5.19
CA ASN A 45 19.20 8.53 6.53
C ASN A 45 17.96 9.43 6.63
N THR A 46 16.84 8.98 6.07
CA THR A 46 15.54 9.68 6.10
C THR A 46 14.44 8.76 6.58
N PHE A 47 13.28 9.30 6.86
CA PHE A 47 12.13 8.51 7.29
C PHE A 47 11.84 7.33 6.36
N TRP A 48 11.72 7.57 5.07
CA TRP A 48 11.49 6.52 4.07
C TRP A 48 12.74 5.68 3.79
N GLY A 49 13.93 6.28 3.88
CA GLY A 49 15.19 5.55 3.74
C GLY A 49 15.34 4.42 4.75
N ALA A 50 14.95 4.64 6.01
CA ALA A 50 14.94 3.61 7.05
C ALA A 50 13.96 2.47 6.73
N ARG A 51 12.75 2.78 6.22
CA ARG A 51 11.75 1.79 5.79
C ARG A 51 12.22 0.95 4.60
N LEU A 52 12.81 1.61 3.60
CA LEU A 52 13.39 0.93 2.43
C LEU A 52 14.57 0.04 2.81
N LYS A 53 15.38 0.46 3.80
CA LYS A 53 16.45 -0.36 4.36
C LYS A 53 15.90 -1.61 5.03
N ALA A 54 14.90 -1.47 5.90
CA ALA A 54 14.23 -2.59 6.57
C ALA A 54 13.61 -3.57 5.55
N ALA A 55 12.93 -3.04 4.52
CA ALA A 55 12.37 -3.88 3.45
C ALA A 55 13.46 -4.65 2.69
N ARG A 56 14.59 -3.99 2.36
CA ARG A 56 15.70 -4.61 1.64
C ARG A 56 16.45 -5.66 2.46
N GLU A 57 16.71 -5.35 3.74
CA GLU A 57 17.61 -6.16 4.57
C GLU A 57 16.87 -7.24 5.38
N VAL A 58 15.58 -7.04 5.62
CA VAL A 58 14.78 -7.94 6.47
C VAL A 58 13.54 -8.45 5.75
N THR A 59 12.62 -7.58 5.31
CA THR A 59 11.28 -8.01 4.86
C THR A 59 11.34 -8.89 3.61
N VAL A 60 12.05 -8.47 2.55
CA VAL A 60 12.16 -9.25 1.30
C VAL A 60 12.95 -10.53 1.49
N PRO A 61 14.11 -10.55 2.20
CA PRO A 61 14.79 -11.79 2.55
C PRO A 61 13.93 -12.76 3.37
N LEU A 62 13.17 -12.24 4.35
CA LEU A 62 12.22 -13.04 5.13
C LEU A 62 11.14 -13.66 4.23
N ALA A 63 10.55 -12.87 3.31
CA ALA A 63 9.53 -13.36 2.39
C ALA A 63 10.06 -14.48 1.49
N PHE A 64 11.28 -14.37 0.95
CA PHE A 64 11.92 -15.48 0.23
C PHE A 64 12.14 -16.72 1.09
N SER A 65 12.63 -16.53 2.34
CA SER A 65 12.81 -17.62 3.30
C SER A 65 11.49 -18.33 3.60
N LYS A 66 10.40 -17.57 3.67
CA LYS A 66 9.05 -18.12 3.88
C LYS A 66 8.53 -18.84 2.66
N CYS A 67 8.76 -18.34 1.44
CA CYS A 67 8.44 -19.09 0.22
C CYS A 67 9.13 -20.47 0.18
N GLU A 68 10.34 -20.59 0.74
CA GLU A 68 11.04 -21.86 0.88
C GLU A 68 10.42 -22.73 1.99
N SER A 69 10.32 -22.20 3.23
CA SER A 69 9.89 -22.98 4.42
C SER A 69 8.42 -23.37 4.40
N GLU A 70 7.55 -22.54 3.77
CA GLU A 70 6.13 -22.81 3.62
C GLU A 70 5.83 -23.55 2.30
N HIS A 71 6.86 -24.10 1.67
CA HIS A 71 6.76 -24.97 0.48
C HIS A 71 6.18 -24.35 -0.80
N ARG A 72 6.21 -22.99 -0.95
CA ARG A 72 5.69 -22.33 -2.16
C ARG A 72 6.46 -22.77 -3.42
N TYR A 73 7.79 -22.88 -3.33
CA TYR A 73 8.59 -23.39 -4.45
C TYR A 73 8.34 -24.88 -4.75
N LYS A 74 8.05 -25.68 -3.71
CA LYS A 74 7.68 -27.09 -3.90
C LYS A 74 6.42 -27.28 -4.71
N ASN A 75 5.43 -26.41 -4.57
CA ASN A 75 4.21 -26.45 -5.39
C ASN A 75 4.56 -26.33 -6.89
N PHE A 76 5.46 -25.42 -7.25
CA PHE A 76 5.93 -25.32 -8.64
C PHE A 76 6.74 -26.56 -9.08
N ASP A 77 7.64 -27.06 -8.25
CA ASP A 77 8.40 -28.29 -8.54
C ASP A 77 7.45 -29.48 -8.74
N MET A 78 6.39 -29.63 -7.92
CA MET A 78 5.37 -30.68 -8.06
C MET A 78 4.56 -30.52 -9.34
N ALA A 79 4.15 -29.29 -9.69
CA ALA A 79 3.46 -29.02 -10.94
C ALA A 79 4.34 -29.37 -12.15
N ALA A 80 5.61 -28.98 -12.15
CA ALA A 80 6.58 -29.31 -13.18
C ALA A 80 6.79 -30.83 -13.31
N TYR A 81 6.86 -31.55 -12.17
CA TYR A 81 6.94 -33.00 -12.18
C TYR A 81 5.72 -33.64 -12.86
N THR A 82 4.51 -33.21 -12.52
CA THR A 82 3.27 -33.72 -13.15
C THR A 82 3.25 -33.49 -14.67
N LEU A 83 3.71 -32.30 -15.12
CA LEU A 83 3.80 -32.01 -16.55
C LEU A 83 4.78 -32.92 -17.30
N GLN A 84 5.89 -33.30 -16.66
CA GLN A 84 6.89 -34.21 -17.21
C GLN A 84 6.46 -35.68 -17.15
N HIS A 85 5.53 -36.03 -16.24
CA HIS A 85 5.07 -37.38 -15.99
C HIS A 85 3.53 -37.48 -16.06
N PRO A 86 2.89 -37.17 -17.21
CA PRO A 86 1.43 -37.05 -17.33
C PRO A 86 0.68 -38.34 -17.04
N ASN A 87 1.33 -39.53 -17.19
CA ASN A 87 0.76 -40.81 -16.88
C ASN A 87 0.83 -41.24 -15.41
N HIS A 88 1.56 -40.43 -14.59
CA HIS A 88 1.82 -40.70 -13.17
C HIS A 88 1.55 -39.47 -12.29
N PRO A 89 0.46 -38.69 -12.52
CA PRO A 89 0.17 -37.57 -11.63
C PRO A 89 -0.19 -38.10 -10.25
N GLY A 90 0.37 -37.54 -9.22
CA GLY A 90 0.08 -37.94 -7.85
C GLY A 90 0.89 -39.10 -7.32
N LEU A 91 2.01 -39.46 -7.95
CA LEU A 91 2.94 -40.45 -7.37
C LEU A 91 3.66 -39.85 -6.18
N ASP A 92 3.72 -40.65 -5.07
CA ASP A 92 4.60 -40.38 -3.97
C ASP A 92 6.05 -40.44 -4.41
N THR A 93 6.84 -39.46 -3.99
CA THR A 93 8.28 -39.51 -4.06
C THR A 93 8.85 -39.77 -2.66
N LYS A 94 10.14 -40.11 -2.56
CA LYS A 94 10.79 -40.26 -1.26
C LYS A 94 10.83 -38.98 -0.44
N GLU A 95 10.65 -37.83 -1.10
CA GLU A 95 10.79 -36.52 -0.46
C GLU A 95 9.44 -35.85 -0.18
N TRP A 96 8.41 -36.08 -1.01
CA TRP A 96 7.10 -35.45 -0.90
C TRP A 96 6.04 -36.12 -1.79
N ASP A 97 4.77 -35.95 -1.38
CA ASP A 97 3.61 -36.45 -2.09
C ASP A 97 3.18 -35.45 -3.17
N VAL A 98 3.39 -35.78 -4.44
CA VAL A 98 3.04 -34.92 -5.58
C VAL A 98 1.53 -34.74 -5.77
N SER A 99 0.69 -35.54 -5.08
CA SER A 99 -0.77 -35.41 -5.13
C SER A 99 -1.29 -34.30 -4.25
N LYS A 100 -0.49 -33.76 -3.32
CA LYS A 100 -0.90 -32.78 -2.33
C LYS A 100 -0.36 -31.41 -2.65
N PHE A 101 -1.24 -30.46 -2.83
CA PHE A 101 -0.93 -29.04 -2.84
C PHE A 101 -0.70 -28.56 -1.40
N MET A 102 0.30 -27.71 -1.18
CA MET A 102 0.63 -27.18 0.14
C MET A 102 0.22 -25.72 0.28
N GLY A 103 -0.72 -25.42 1.16
CA GLY A 103 -1.23 -24.09 1.47
C GLY A 103 -2.55 -23.74 0.79
N PHE A 104 -2.76 -22.47 0.53
CA PHE A 104 -3.95 -21.95 -0.13
C PHE A 104 -3.79 -21.92 -1.65
N SER A 105 -4.89 -22.00 -2.37
CA SER A 105 -4.92 -22.02 -3.84
C SER A 105 -4.28 -20.78 -4.50
N PHE A 106 -4.13 -19.71 -3.77
CA PHE A 106 -3.55 -18.44 -4.23
C PHE A 106 -2.08 -18.22 -3.81
N ASP A 107 -1.45 -19.19 -3.17
CA ASP A 107 -0.12 -19.02 -2.56
C ASP A 107 1.02 -18.91 -3.59
N ASP A 108 0.79 -19.23 -4.85
CA ASP A 108 1.72 -18.91 -5.94
C ASP A 108 2.06 -17.42 -5.95
N THR A 109 1.11 -16.57 -5.53
CA THR A 109 1.29 -15.11 -5.48
C THR A 109 2.32 -14.64 -4.48
N ASP A 110 2.62 -15.41 -3.42
CA ASP A 110 3.66 -15.07 -2.46
C ASP A 110 5.04 -14.98 -3.16
N VAL A 111 5.27 -15.91 -4.09
CA VAL A 111 6.50 -15.93 -4.90
C VAL A 111 6.54 -14.70 -5.82
N TYR A 112 5.43 -14.40 -6.51
CA TYR A 112 5.38 -13.28 -7.46
C TYR A 112 5.55 -11.94 -6.76
N LYS A 113 4.84 -11.70 -5.66
CA LYS A 113 4.96 -10.47 -4.86
C LYS A 113 6.37 -10.28 -4.31
N THR A 114 7.01 -11.35 -3.84
CA THR A 114 8.39 -11.28 -3.34
C THR A 114 9.39 -10.94 -4.44
N ILE A 115 9.23 -11.51 -5.63
CA ILE A 115 10.06 -11.15 -6.81
C ILE A 115 9.82 -9.68 -7.21
N GLU A 116 8.57 -9.19 -7.14
CA GLU A 116 8.25 -7.79 -7.44
C GLU A 116 9.02 -6.84 -6.51
N GLY A 117 8.94 -7.05 -5.20
CA GLY A 117 9.66 -6.23 -4.22
C GLY A 117 11.19 -6.30 -4.40
N ALA A 118 11.71 -7.49 -4.63
CA ALA A 118 13.14 -7.70 -4.91
C ALA A 118 13.58 -6.97 -6.20
N SER A 119 12.70 -6.87 -7.20
CA SER A 119 12.97 -6.17 -8.45
C SER A 119 13.10 -4.66 -8.23
N TYR A 120 12.21 -4.04 -7.44
CA TYR A 120 12.33 -2.65 -7.03
C TYR A 120 13.64 -2.38 -6.27
N ILE A 121 14.04 -3.31 -5.38
CA ILE A 121 15.31 -3.21 -4.65
C ILE A 121 16.50 -3.29 -5.60
N LEU A 122 16.51 -4.24 -6.54
CA LEU A 122 17.59 -4.40 -7.52
C LEU A 122 17.83 -3.15 -8.35
N GLN A 123 16.78 -2.39 -8.66
CA GLN A 123 16.87 -1.15 -9.41
C GLN A 123 17.71 -0.10 -8.67
N THR A 124 17.48 0.03 -7.35
CA THR A 124 18.16 1.06 -6.54
C THR A 124 19.49 0.55 -5.97
N TYR A 125 19.56 -0.74 -5.66
CA TYR A 125 20.70 -1.41 -5.03
C TYR A 125 21.09 -2.67 -5.83
N PRO A 126 21.81 -2.53 -6.96
CA PRO A 126 22.21 -3.67 -7.79
C PRO A 126 22.95 -4.75 -7.00
N ASN A 127 22.46 -5.99 -7.08
CA ASN A 127 23.02 -7.14 -6.37
C ASN A 127 23.00 -8.38 -7.27
N LYS A 128 24.17 -8.81 -7.71
CA LYS A 128 24.32 -9.96 -8.62
C LYS A 128 23.83 -11.28 -8.01
N LYS A 129 23.99 -11.48 -6.69
CA LYS A 129 23.53 -12.69 -6.00
C LYS A 129 22.01 -12.73 -5.93
N LEU A 130 21.36 -11.62 -5.56
CA LEU A 130 19.90 -11.52 -5.55
C LEU A 130 19.33 -11.73 -6.97
N LYS A 131 19.93 -11.11 -7.98
CA LYS A 131 19.53 -11.33 -9.38
C LYS A 131 19.61 -12.80 -9.78
N ALA A 132 20.72 -13.46 -9.52
CA ALA A 132 20.92 -14.86 -9.85
C ALA A 132 19.92 -15.77 -9.08
N TYR A 133 19.62 -15.42 -7.84
CA TYR A 133 18.60 -16.14 -7.06
C TYR A 133 17.21 -15.99 -7.67
N ILE A 134 16.81 -14.77 -8.04
CA ILE A 134 15.53 -14.53 -8.74
C ILE A 134 15.50 -15.32 -10.05
N ASP A 135 16.57 -15.26 -10.86
CA ASP A 135 16.65 -16.01 -12.10
C ASP A 135 16.44 -17.52 -11.89
N SER A 136 16.98 -18.09 -10.80
CA SER A 136 16.77 -19.50 -10.43
C SER A 136 15.36 -19.82 -9.99
N VAL A 137 14.69 -18.91 -9.25
CA VAL A 137 13.28 -19.06 -8.89
C VAL A 137 12.40 -18.99 -10.14
N LEU A 138 12.71 -18.09 -11.07
CA LEU A 138 11.99 -17.99 -12.34
C LEU A 138 12.14 -19.25 -13.24
N ASP A 139 13.25 -20.03 -13.11
CA ASP A 139 13.36 -21.32 -13.79
C ASP A 139 12.36 -22.34 -13.22
N VAL A 140 12.19 -22.35 -11.90
CA VAL A 140 11.22 -23.22 -11.22
C VAL A 140 9.79 -22.84 -11.63
N VAL A 141 9.46 -21.55 -11.64
CA VAL A 141 8.15 -21.04 -12.10
C VAL A 141 7.89 -21.40 -13.55
N ALA A 142 8.88 -21.22 -14.44
CA ALA A 142 8.75 -21.51 -15.86
C ALA A 142 8.50 -23.02 -16.13
N ALA A 143 9.14 -23.89 -15.35
CA ALA A 143 8.97 -25.34 -15.48
C ALA A 143 7.57 -25.82 -15.13
N ALA A 144 6.84 -25.08 -14.28
CA ALA A 144 5.46 -25.39 -13.88
C ALA A 144 4.39 -24.85 -14.85
N GLN A 145 4.78 -24.12 -15.90
CA GLN A 145 3.84 -23.55 -16.87
C GLN A 145 3.41 -24.58 -17.89
N GLU A 146 2.11 -24.78 -18.05
CA GLU A 146 1.54 -25.71 -19.03
C GLU A 146 1.86 -25.28 -20.49
N PRO A 147 1.83 -26.20 -21.46
CA PRO A 147 2.23 -25.91 -22.86
C PRO A 147 1.45 -24.75 -23.50
N ASP A 148 0.18 -24.60 -23.14
CA ASP A 148 -0.70 -23.52 -23.63
C ASP A 148 -0.56 -22.20 -22.88
N GLY A 149 0.31 -22.15 -21.88
CA GLY A 149 0.61 -20.97 -21.09
C GLY A 149 -0.10 -20.87 -19.74
N TYR A 150 -1.07 -21.73 -19.43
CA TYR A 150 -1.72 -21.77 -18.13
C TYR A 150 -0.69 -22.01 -17.01
N LEU A 151 -0.83 -21.30 -15.88
CA LEU A 151 0.05 -21.48 -14.74
C LEU A 151 -0.70 -21.23 -13.43
N TYR A 152 -1.08 -22.32 -12.77
CA TYR A 152 -1.76 -22.31 -11.48
C TYR A 152 -1.51 -23.65 -10.79
N THR A 153 -0.56 -23.66 -9.84
CA THR A 153 -0.03 -24.92 -9.28
C THR A 153 -1.07 -25.71 -8.53
N ALA A 154 -2.04 -25.07 -7.87
CA ALA A 154 -3.13 -25.68 -7.13
C ALA A 154 -4.00 -26.63 -7.97
N ARG A 155 -3.93 -26.52 -9.31
CA ARG A 155 -4.58 -27.42 -10.24
C ARG A 155 -3.60 -28.31 -10.98
N THR A 156 -2.50 -27.75 -11.47
CA THR A 156 -1.55 -28.47 -12.35
C THR A 156 -0.85 -29.62 -11.64
N ILE A 157 -0.69 -29.58 -10.33
CA ILE A 157 -0.10 -30.66 -9.51
C ILE A 157 -0.87 -31.97 -9.69
N ASN A 158 -2.19 -31.94 -9.61
CA ASN A 158 -3.04 -33.11 -9.86
C ASN A 158 -4.35 -32.70 -10.54
N PRO A 159 -4.39 -32.63 -11.86
CA PRO A 159 -5.60 -32.18 -12.59
C PRO A 159 -6.85 -33.06 -12.39
N LYS A 160 -6.68 -34.31 -11.95
CA LYS A 160 -7.80 -35.25 -11.66
C LYS A 160 -8.38 -34.96 -10.26
N HIS A 161 -7.54 -34.57 -9.33
CA HIS A 161 -7.89 -34.24 -7.94
C HIS A 161 -7.24 -32.90 -7.52
N PRO A 162 -7.68 -31.79 -8.14
CA PRO A 162 -7.08 -30.48 -7.86
C PRO A 162 -7.41 -30.03 -6.42
N HIS A 163 -6.75 -28.96 -5.97
CA HIS A 163 -7.09 -28.32 -4.70
C HIS A 163 -8.60 -28.07 -4.61
N GLN A 164 -9.19 -28.30 -3.44
CA GLN A 164 -10.64 -28.24 -3.20
C GLN A 164 -11.33 -26.95 -3.70
N TRP A 165 -10.57 -25.83 -3.73
CA TRP A 165 -11.08 -24.54 -4.21
C TRP A 165 -10.93 -24.33 -5.71
N SER A 166 -10.14 -25.16 -6.42
CA SER A 166 -9.89 -25.00 -7.86
C SER A 166 -11.02 -25.49 -8.76
N GLY A 167 -11.84 -26.46 -8.27
CA GLY A 167 -12.86 -27.10 -9.09
C GLY A 167 -12.28 -28.12 -10.09
N ASN A 168 -13.16 -28.80 -10.84
CA ASN A 168 -12.79 -29.86 -11.75
C ASN A 168 -12.40 -29.40 -13.17
N LYS A 169 -12.60 -28.11 -13.47
CA LYS A 169 -12.20 -27.45 -14.72
C LYS A 169 -11.55 -26.11 -14.40
N ARG A 170 -10.69 -25.61 -15.30
CA ARG A 170 -10.16 -24.26 -15.25
C ARG A 170 -11.30 -23.26 -15.17
N TRP A 171 -11.12 -22.17 -14.42
CA TRP A 171 -11.98 -21.00 -14.30
C TRP A 171 -13.33 -21.24 -13.60
N ILE A 172 -13.78 -22.50 -13.42
CA ILE A 172 -15.15 -22.80 -12.96
C ILE A 172 -15.48 -22.26 -11.56
N LYS A 173 -14.46 -22.10 -10.72
CA LYS A 173 -14.61 -21.55 -9.35
C LYS A 173 -13.89 -20.20 -9.15
N ASP A 174 -13.47 -19.52 -10.22
CA ASP A 174 -12.68 -18.31 -10.05
C ASP A 174 -13.47 -17.20 -9.37
N GLU A 175 -14.74 -17.02 -9.69
CA GLU A 175 -15.61 -16.05 -9.05
C GLU A 175 -15.88 -16.35 -7.57
N GLU A 176 -15.71 -17.61 -7.14
CA GLU A 176 -15.98 -18.05 -5.77
C GLU A 176 -14.71 -18.12 -4.93
N ALA A 177 -13.72 -18.91 -5.35
CA ALA A 177 -12.63 -19.32 -4.48
C ALA A 177 -11.30 -19.66 -5.15
N SER A 178 -11.22 -20.05 -6.45
CA SER A 178 -9.98 -20.60 -7.00
C SER A 178 -8.85 -19.59 -7.13
N HIS A 179 -9.16 -18.33 -7.41
CA HIS A 179 -8.16 -17.26 -7.51
C HIS A 179 -7.18 -17.44 -8.70
N GLU A 180 -7.59 -18.07 -9.78
CA GLU A 180 -6.75 -18.25 -10.99
C GLU A 180 -6.39 -16.90 -11.60
N LEU A 181 -7.38 -15.99 -11.77
CA LEU A 181 -7.16 -14.64 -12.27
C LEU A 181 -6.41 -13.73 -11.27
N TYR A 182 -6.55 -13.98 -9.97
CA TYR A 182 -5.74 -13.31 -8.95
C TYR A 182 -4.25 -13.67 -9.06
N ASN A 183 -3.96 -14.97 -9.28
CA ASN A 183 -2.60 -15.45 -9.54
C ASN A 183 -2.01 -14.80 -10.80
N LEU A 184 -2.79 -14.74 -11.89
CA LEU A 184 -2.39 -14.02 -13.10
C LEU A 184 -2.04 -12.57 -12.80
N GLY A 185 -2.92 -11.85 -12.08
CA GLY A 185 -2.74 -10.44 -11.80
C GLY A 185 -1.44 -10.14 -11.08
N HIS A 186 -1.13 -10.85 -10.00
CA HIS A 186 0.12 -10.68 -9.27
C HIS A 186 1.35 -11.09 -10.09
N MET A 187 1.24 -12.16 -10.90
CA MET A 187 2.34 -12.55 -11.79
C MET A 187 2.64 -11.45 -12.80
N VAL A 188 1.63 -10.90 -13.46
CA VAL A 188 1.77 -9.86 -14.48
C VAL A 188 2.36 -8.58 -13.88
N ASP A 189 1.88 -8.14 -12.72
CA ASP A 189 2.42 -6.96 -12.03
C ASP A 189 3.91 -7.13 -11.69
N ALA A 190 4.26 -8.28 -11.11
CA ALA A 190 5.64 -8.61 -10.77
C ALA A 190 6.54 -8.71 -12.00
N ALA A 191 6.05 -9.28 -13.10
CA ALA A 191 6.79 -9.40 -14.34
C ALA A 191 7.05 -8.05 -15.01
N CYS A 192 6.06 -7.15 -14.99
CA CYS A 192 6.21 -5.78 -15.46
C CYS A 192 7.27 -5.02 -14.64
N ALA A 193 7.21 -5.12 -13.29
CA ALA A 193 8.19 -4.51 -12.40
C ALA A 193 9.60 -5.07 -12.64
N HIS A 194 9.72 -6.39 -12.77
CA HIS A 194 10.99 -7.06 -13.02
C HIS A 194 11.63 -6.61 -14.35
N TYR A 195 10.83 -6.53 -15.42
CA TYR A 195 11.29 -6.02 -16.70
C TYR A 195 11.71 -4.55 -16.63
N GLN A 196 10.93 -3.69 -15.99
CA GLN A 196 11.25 -2.27 -15.81
C GLN A 196 12.54 -2.08 -15.00
N ALA A 197 12.75 -2.89 -13.97
CA ALA A 197 13.92 -2.80 -13.10
C ALA A 197 15.21 -3.38 -13.73
N THR A 198 15.10 -4.46 -14.49
CA THR A 198 16.27 -5.26 -14.92
C THR A 198 16.49 -5.33 -16.43
N GLY A 199 15.46 -5.03 -17.22
CA GLY A 199 15.44 -5.26 -18.67
C GLY A 199 15.30 -6.73 -19.08
N SER A 200 15.23 -7.68 -18.13
CA SER A 200 15.09 -9.10 -18.42
C SER A 200 13.67 -9.44 -18.86
N THR A 201 13.52 -10.09 -20.00
CA THR A 201 12.24 -10.53 -20.55
C THR A 201 11.78 -11.90 -20.02
N LYS A 202 12.60 -12.60 -19.22
CA LYS A 202 12.34 -13.97 -18.78
C LYS A 202 10.97 -14.07 -18.08
N PHE A 203 10.76 -13.28 -17.03
CA PHE A 203 9.49 -13.31 -16.29
C PHE A 203 8.34 -12.71 -17.12
N LEU A 204 8.60 -11.65 -17.87
CA LEU A 204 7.60 -11.06 -18.76
C LEU A 204 7.05 -12.06 -19.79
N ASN A 205 7.91 -12.92 -20.36
CA ASN A 205 7.47 -13.95 -21.30
C ASN A 205 6.62 -15.03 -20.65
N ILE A 206 6.93 -15.45 -19.41
CA ILE A 206 6.09 -16.39 -18.64
C ILE A 206 4.71 -15.77 -18.40
N ALA A 207 4.66 -14.54 -17.90
CA ALA A 207 3.42 -13.83 -17.60
C ALA A 207 2.58 -13.56 -18.85
N LYS A 208 3.21 -13.19 -19.96
CA LYS A 208 2.51 -13.03 -21.26
C LYS A 208 1.85 -14.30 -21.73
N ARG A 209 2.53 -15.45 -21.65
CA ARG A 209 1.94 -16.74 -22.02
C ARG A 209 0.70 -17.06 -21.18
N TYR A 210 0.72 -16.75 -19.87
CA TYR A 210 -0.45 -16.96 -19.02
C TYR A 210 -1.56 -15.96 -19.36
N ALA A 211 -1.24 -14.70 -19.58
CA ALA A 211 -2.21 -13.69 -20.03
C ALA A 211 -2.83 -14.06 -21.40
N ASP A 212 -2.04 -14.61 -22.32
CA ASP A 212 -2.53 -15.07 -23.63
C ASP A 212 -3.47 -16.27 -23.50
N CYS A 213 -3.20 -17.19 -22.57
CA CYS A 213 -4.11 -18.29 -22.24
C CYS A 213 -5.46 -17.74 -21.72
N VAL A 214 -5.42 -16.75 -20.80
CA VAL A 214 -6.64 -16.12 -20.29
C VAL A 214 -7.43 -15.44 -21.42
N VAL A 215 -6.80 -14.60 -22.23
CA VAL A 215 -7.46 -13.93 -23.38
C VAL A 215 -8.11 -14.93 -24.34
N LYS A 216 -7.52 -16.13 -24.46
CA LYS A 216 -8.07 -17.20 -25.30
C LYS A 216 -9.27 -17.91 -24.65
N GLU A 217 -9.20 -18.19 -23.35
CA GLU A 217 -10.15 -19.09 -22.66
C GLU A 217 -11.24 -18.35 -21.87
N VAL A 218 -11.01 -17.09 -21.47
CA VAL A 218 -11.96 -16.26 -20.71
C VAL A 218 -12.52 -15.18 -21.63
N GLY A 219 -13.81 -14.89 -21.53
CA GLY A 219 -14.42 -13.85 -22.35
C GLY A 219 -15.86 -14.14 -22.74
N PRO A 220 -16.45 -13.28 -23.57
CA PRO A 220 -17.86 -13.37 -23.95
C PRO A 220 -18.12 -14.23 -25.21
N LYS A 221 -17.07 -14.74 -25.87
CA LYS A 221 -17.22 -15.46 -27.14
C LYS A 221 -17.66 -16.91 -26.92
N PRO A 222 -18.34 -17.54 -27.89
CA PRO A 222 -18.65 -18.96 -27.79
C PRO A 222 -17.42 -19.83 -27.52
N GLY A 223 -17.50 -20.68 -26.50
CA GLY A 223 -16.41 -21.55 -26.05
C GLY A 223 -15.47 -20.95 -25.01
N GLN A 224 -15.58 -19.65 -24.70
CA GLN A 224 -14.88 -19.03 -23.59
C GLN A 224 -15.69 -19.14 -22.29
N ALA A 225 -14.98 -19.14 -21.15
CA ALA A 225 -15.59 -19.03 -19.85
C ALA A 225 -16.05 -17.57 -19.60
N THR A 226 -17.36 -17.38 -19.44
CA THR A 226 -17.93 -16.07 -19.12
C THR A 226 -17.90 -15.84 -17.61
N ILE A 227 -16.75 -15.47 -17.09
CA ILE A 227 -16.47 -15.25 -15.66
C ILE A 227 -15.70 -13.94 -15.45
N VAL A 228 -15.67 -13.49 -14.21
CA VAL A 228 -14.85 -12.35 -13.74
C VAL A 228 -14.09 -12.76 -12.47
N PRO A 229 -12.94 -12.13 -12.12
CA PRO A 229 -12.17 -12.58 -10.97
C PRO A 229 -12.97 -12.46 -9.67
N GLY A 230 -13.01 -13.51 -8.87
CA GLY A 230 -13.55 -13.46 -7.51
C GLY A 230 -12.72 -12.53 -6.63
N HIS A 231 -11.40 -12.57 -6.76
CA HIS A 231 -10.50 -11.57 -6.17
C HIS A 231 -9.83 -10.76 -7.28
N GLN A 232 -10.11 -9.48 -7.29
CA GLN A 232 -9.61 -8.55 -8.31
C GLN A 232 -8.11 -8.28 -8.13
N ILE A 233 -7.46 -7.97 -9.19
CA ILE A 233 -6.15 -7.39 -9.52
C ILE A 233 -5.82 -7.61 -11.00
N ALA A 234 -6.41 -8.62 -11.63
CA ALA A 234 -6.15 -8.94 -13.05
C ALA A 234 -6.41 -7.73 -13.95
N GLU A 235 -7.45 -6.96 -13.66
CA GLU A 235 -7.86 -5.79 -14.44
C GLU A 235 -6.75 -4.73 -14.47
N MET A 236 -6.22 -4.38 -13.29
CA MET A 236 -5.13 -3.40 -13.15
C MET A 236 -3.83 -3.92 -13.78
N ALA A 237 -3.51 -5.18 -13.56
CA ALA A 237 -2.28 -5.80 -14.07
C ALA A 237 -2.27 -5.94 -15.60
N LEU A 238 -3.40 -6.35 -16.21
CA LEU A 238 -3.54 -6.43 -17.66
C LEU A 238 -3.48 -5.04 -18.32
N ALA A 239 -4.05 -4.01 -17.69
CA ALA A 239 -3.90 -2.63 -18.14
C ALA A 239 -2.43 -2.19 -18.11
N ARG A 240 -1.68 -2.53 -17.06
CA ARG A 240 -0.23 -2.30 -16.97
C ARG A 240 0.54 -3.07 -18.05
N LEU A 241 0.18 -4.33 -18.30
CA LEU A 241 0.81 -5.13 -19.35
C LEU A 241 0.59 -4.52 -20.73
N TYR A 242 -0.62 -4.00 -21.00
CA TYR A 242 -0.89 -3.26 -22.23
C TYR A 242 0.00 -2.02 -22.36
N THR A 243 0.13 -1.20 -21.31
CA THR A 243 0.99 0.00 -21.38
C THR A 243 2.46 -0.33 -21.63
N LEU A 244 2.91 -1.50 -21.18
CA LEU A 244 4.29 -1.95 -21.37
C LEU A 244 4.52 -2.56 -22.75
N THR A 245 3.55 -3.32 -23.29
CA THR A 245 3.72 -4.12 -24.52
C THR A 245 3.09 -3.50 -25.76
N GLY A 246 2.06 -2.69 -25.60
CA GLY A 246 1.23 -2.18 -26.70
C GLY A 246 0.21 -3.16 -27.26
N GLU A 247 0.11 -4.36 -26.68
CA GLU A 247 -0.77 -5.42 -27.17
C GLU A 247 -2.21 -5.19 -26.68
N LYS A 248 -3.05 -4.65 -27.55
CA LYS A 248 -4.43 -4.23 -27.24
C LYS A 248 -5.30 -5.32 -26.61
N LYS A 249 -5.04 -6.59 -26.90
CA LYS A 249 -5.78 -7.73 -26.34
C LYS A 249 -5.81 -7.73 -24.81
N TYR A 250 -4.76 -7.26 -24.15
CA TYR A 250 -4.70 -7.17 -22.68
C TYR A 250 -5.59 -6.07 -22.12
N LEU A 251 -5.68 -4.91 -22.82
CA LEU A 251 -6.62 -3.85 -22.43
C LEU A 251 -8.07 -4.29 -22.68
N ASP A 252 -8.32 -4.98 -23.80
CA ASP A 252 -9.65 -5.49 -24.12
C ASP A 252 -10.11 -6.50 -23.07
N GLU A 253 -9.21 -7.38 -22.61
CA GLU A 253 -9.48 -8.33 -21.54
C GLU A 253 -9.73 -7.63 -20.20
N ALA A 254 -8.87 -6.66 -19.80
CA ALA A 254 -9.09 -5.88 -18.59
C ALA A 254 -10.48 -5.20 -18.60
N LYS A 255 -10.86 -4.64 -19.74
CA LYS A 255 -12.18 -4.01 -19.92
C LYS A 255 -13.31 -5.03 -19.84
N TYR A 256 -13.15 -6.22 -20.45
CA TYR A 256 -14.14 -7.29 -20.37
C TYR A 256 -14.41 -7.69 -18.92
N LEU A 257 -13.37 -7.92 -18.12
CA LEU A 257 -13.50 -8.31 -16.72
C LEU A 257 -14.29 -7.28 -15.90
N LEU A 258 -14.15 -5.99 -16.23
CA LEU A 258 -14.92 -4.90 -15.62
C LEU A 258 -16.35 -4.82 -16.18
N ASP A 259 -16.52 -4.87 -17.49
CA ASP A 259 -17.82 -4.76 -18.17
C ASP A 259 -18.80 -5.88 -17.75
N TYR A 260 -18.28 -7.05 -17.43
CA TYR A 260 -19.07 -8.22 -17.04
C TYR A 260 -19.26 -8.35 -15.52
N ARG A 261 -18.55 -7.57 -14.72
CA ARG A 261 -18.77 -7.52 -13.26
C ARG A 261 -20.23 -7.21 -12.96
N GLY A 262 -20.85 -8.04 -12.10
CA GLY A 262 -22.28 -7.95 -11.78
C GLY A 262 -23.24 -8.40 -12.89
N LYS A 263 -22.73 -9.07 -13.94
CA LYS A 263 -23.54 -9.64 -15.03
C LYS A 263 -23.41 -11.16 -15.14
N THR A 264 -22.45 -11.75 -14.42
CA THR A 264 -22.26 -13.20 -14.33
C THR A 264 -23.27 -13.85 -13.37
N HIS A 265 -23.12 -15.13 -13.09
CA HIS A 265 -24.04 -15.86 -12.20
C HIS A 265 -23.81 -15.50 -10.72
N ILE A 266 -22.62 -15.07 -10.32
CA ILE A 266 -22.32 -14.64 -8.94
C ILE A 266 -22.70 -13.16 -8.75
N ARG A 267 -23.64 -12.92 -7.81
CA ARG A 267 -24.13 -11.59 -7.50
C ARG A 267 -24.09 -11.35 -5.99
N ASN A 268 -22.93 -10.89 -5.50
CA ASN A 268 -22.77 -10.60 -4.07
C ASN A 268 -21.90 -9.35 -3.85
N PRO A 269 -22.07 -8.66 -2.71
CA PRO A 269 -21.24 -7.51 -2.34
C PRO A 269 -19.79 -7.88 -2.08
N TYR A 270 -19.52 -9.10 -1.59
CA TYR A 270 -18.18 -9.55 -1.17
C TYR A 270 -17.13 -9.36 -2.26
N SER A 271 -17.47 -9.71 -3.51
CA SER A 271 -16.61 -9.53 -4.69
C SER A 271 -17.01 -8.34 -5.56
N GLN A 272 -17.77 -7.37 -5.02
CA GLN A 272 -18.28 -6.20 -5.73
C GLN A 272 -19.13 -6.57 -6.98
N SER A 273 -19.80 -7.74 -6.96
CA SER A 273 -20.63 -8.25 -8.06
C SER A 273 -22.13 -8.05 -7.84
N GLN A 274 -22.54 -7.30 -6.81
CA GLN A 274 -23.96 -7.02 -6.46
C GLN A 274 -24.70 -6.27 -7.59
N ALA A 275 -23.98 -5.50 -8.40
CA ALA A 275 -24.50 -4.74 -9.51
C ALA A 275 -23.41 -4.50 -10.57
N PRO A 276 -23.79 -4.24 -11.83
CA PRO A 276 -22.85 -3.76 -12.85
C PRO A 276 -22.08 -2.52 -12.36
N ILE A 277 -20.81 -2.40 -12.77
CA ILE A 277 -19.93 -1.31 -12.29
C ILE A 277 -20.55 0.07 -12.46
N LEU A 278 -21.19 0.35 -13.61
CA LEU A 278 -21.78 1.66 -13.90
C LEU A 278 -22.93 2.03 -12.94
N GLU A 279 -23.53 1.05 -12.29
CA GLU A 279 -24.64 1.23 -11.33
C GLU A 279 -24.16 1.32 -9.88
N GLN A 280 -22.91 0.96 -9.58
CA GLN A 280 -22.39 0.96 -8.22
C GLN A 280 -22.26 2.41 -7.68
N LYS A 281 -22.76 2.63 -6.45
CA LYS A 281 -22.85 3.95 -5.82
C LYS A 281 -21.95 4.11 -4.61
N GLU A 282 -21.50 3.00 -4.02
CA GLU A 282 -20.72 2.98 -2.80
C GLU A 282 -19.74 1.81 -2.79
N ALA A 283 -18.70 1.92 -1.97
CA ALA A 283 -17.76 0.85 -1.71
C ALA A 283 -18.39 -0.18 -0.75
N VAL A 284 -18.37 -1.46 -1.14
CA VAL A 284 -18.96 -2.56 -0.37
C VAL A 284 -18.07 -3.79 -0.43
N GLY A 285 -18.32 -4.74 0.47
CA GLY A 285 -17.67 -6.04 0.49
C GLY A 285 -16.20 -6.00 0.85
N HIS A 286 -15.44 -7.00 0.43
CA HIS A 286 -14.04 -7.16 0.79
C HIS A 286 -13.19 -5.97 0.31
N ALA A 287 -12.52 -5.28 1.23
CA ALA A 287 -11.92 -3.98 0.97
C ALA A 287 -10.72 -4.04 0.01
N VAL A 288 -9.92 -5.10 0.06
CA VAL A 288 -8.77 -5.28 -0.86
C VAL A 288 -9.24 -5.52 -2.29
N ARG A 289 -10.22 -6.43 -2.46
CA ARG A 289 -10.85 -6.71 -3.77
C ARG A 289 -11.39 -5.44 -4.39
N ALA A 290 -12.12 -4.66 -3.61
CA ALA A 290 -12.69 -3.39 -4.02
C ALA A 290 -11.60 -2.40 -4.46
N GLY A 291 -10.58 -2.18 -3.63
CA GLY A 291 -9.52 -1.22 -3.93
C GLY A 291 -8.73 -1.55 -5.20
N TYR A 292 -8.41 -2.82 -5.42
CA TYR A 292 -7.77 -3.25 -6.67
C TYR A 292 -8.67 -3.07 -7.89
N MET A 293 -9.97 -3.41 -7.76
CA MET A 293 -10.94 -3.17 -8.83
C MET A 293 -11.05 -1.69 -9.17
N TYR A 294 -11.16 -0.82 -8.15
CA TYR A 294 -11.27 0.62 -8.36
C TYR A 294 -10.02 1.20 -9.03
N ALA A 295 -8.84 0.71 -8.68
CA ALA A 295 -7.61 1.06 -9.38
C ALA A 295 -7.66 0.60 -10.86
N GLY A 296 -8.13 -0.61 -11.12
CA GLY A 296 -8.34 -1.14 -12.49
C GLY A 296 -9.37 -0.34 -13.29
N ILE A 297 -10.47 0.10 -12.66
CA ILE A 297 -11.46 0.99 -13.30
C ILE A 297 -10.79 2.29 -13.74
N ALA A 298 -9.98 2.91 -12.89
CA ALA A 298 -9.27 4.14 -13.22
C ALA A 298 -8.29 3.94 -14.38
N ASP A 299 -7.54 2.84 -14.41
CA ASP A 299 -6.62 2.48 -15.50
C ASP A 299 -7.36 2.32 -16.83
N VAL A 300 -8.44 1.52 -16.84
CA VAL A 300 -9.23 1.29 -18.05
C VAL A 300 -9.92 2.58 -18.51
N ALA A 301 -10.49 3.37 -17.58
CA ALA A 301 -11.07 4.68 -17.90
C ALA A 301 -10.08 5.61 -18.59
N ALA A 302 -8.85 5.70 -18.05
CA ALA A 302 -7.80 6.53 -18.61
C ALA A 302 -7.36 6.07 -20.01
N LEU A 303 -7.14 4.77 -20.18
CA LEU A 303 -6.65 4.16 -21.43
C LEU A 303 -7.70 4.18 -22.55
N THR A 304 -8.98 4.01 -22.20
CA THR A 304 -10.09 3.99 -23.17
C THR A 304 -10.78 5.33 -23.33
N LYS A 305 -10.46 6.33 -22.47
CA LYS A 305 -11.16 7.63 -22.38
C LYS A 305 -12.65 7.48 -22.04
N ASP A 306 -13.00 6.44 -21.29
CA ASP A 306 -14.37 6.13 -20.90
C ASP A 306 -14.84 7.05 -19.76
N SER A 307 -15.63 8.06 -20.13
CA SER A 307 -16.16 9.04 -19.16
C SER A 307 -17.19 8.42 -18.19
N ALA A 308 -17.84 7.32 -18.54
CA ALA A 308 -18.78 6.66 -17.65
C ALA A 308 -18.02 5.98 -16.48
N TYR A 309 -16.92 5.30 -16.78
CA TYR A 309 -16.03 4.75 -15.73
C TYR A 309 -15.38 5.84 -14.88
N MET A 310 -14.98 6.99 -15.47
CA MET A 310 -14.47 8.12 -14.70
C MET A 310 -15.49 8.59 -13.67
N LYS A 311 -16.76 8.77 -14.07
CA LYS A 311 -17.85 9.17 -13.14
C LYS A 311 -18.10 8.16 -12.03
N VAL A 312 -17.95 6.86 -12.32
CA VAL A 312 -18.08 5.82 -11.29
C VAL A 312 -16.98 5.96 -10.25
N ILE A 313 -15.73 6.06 -10.70
CA ILE A 313 -14.60 6.07 -9.75
C ILE A 313 -14.57 7.37 -8.94
N ASP A 314 -14.98 8.50 -9.49
CA ASP A 314 -15.16 9.75 -8.77
C ASP A 314 -16.18 9.59 -7.63
N ARG A 315 -17.36 9.03 -7.94
CA ARG A 315 -18.43 8.77 -6.97
C ARG A 315 -18.00 7.79 -5.86
N ILE A 316 -17.25 6.74 -6.23
CA ILE A 316 -16.74 5.75 -5.26
C ILE A 316 -15.69 6.39 -4.36
N PHE A 317 -14.79 7.20 -4.90
CA PHE A 317 -13.82 7.97 -4.10
C PHE A 317 -14.53 8.86 -3.08
N GLU A 318 -15.54 9.61 -3.49
CA GLU A 318 -16.33 10.46 -2.60
C GLU A 318 -17.03 9.65 -1.49
N ASN A 319 -17.57 8.48 -1.81
CA ASN A 319 -18.17 7.60 -0.82
C ASN A 319 -17.14 7.10 0.21
N ILE A 320 -15.98 6.59 -0.26
CA ILE A 320 -14.93 6.08 0.62
C ILE A 320 -14.45 7.20 1.54
N VAL A 321 -13.95 8.28 1.00
CA VAL A 321 -13.29 9.35 1.77
C VAL A 321 -14.28 10.16 2.61
N GLY A 322 -15.56 10.20 2.18
CA GLY A 322 -16.60 10.91 2.91
C GLY A 322 -17.26 10.11 4.02
N LYS A 323 -17.16 8.77 4.03
CA LYS A 323 -18.01 7.95 4.91
C LYS A 323 -17.40 6.67 5.45
N LYS A 324 -16.31 6.15 4.84
CA LYS A 324 -15.78 4.80 5.12
C LYS A 324 -14.26 4.77 5.33
N TYR A 325 -13.65 5.94 5.48
CA TYR A 325 -12.21 6.13 5.58
C TYR A 325 -11.81 6.46 7.02
N TYR A 326 -10.97 5.65 7.62
CA TYR A 326 -10.50 5.87 8.98
C TYR A 326 -9.50 7.02 9.07
N LEU A 327 -9.41 7.64 10.23
CA LEU A 327 -8.47 8.74 10.48
C LEU A 327 -7.01 8.34 10.15
N THR A 328 -6.66 7.08 10.41
CA THR A 328 -5.36 6.49 10.08
C THR A 328 -5.16 6.18 8.60
N GLY A 329 -6.15 6.47 7.76
CA GLY A 329 -6.06 6.20 6.32
C GLY A 329 -6.34 4.75 5.91
N GLY A 330 -6.82 3.93 6.83
CA GLY A 330 -7.28 2.58 6.56
C GLY A 330 -8.72 2.53 6.07
N VAL A 331 -9.14 1.38 5.57
CA VAL A 331 -10.51 1.05 5.19
C VAL A 331 -10.84 -0.41 5.54
N GLY A 332 -12.13 -0.71 5.70
CA GLY A 332 -12.62 -2.03 6.10
C GLY A 332 -12.96 -2.08 7.58
N ALA A 333 -14.25 -1.97 7.92
CA ALA A 333 -14.72 -1.90 9.29
C ALA A 333 -14.93 -3.28 9.92
N ARG A 334 -15.27 -4.28 9.10
CA ARG A 334 -15.78 -5.58 9.54
C ARG A 334 -14.76 -6.69 9.33
N HIS A 335 -14.58 -7.53 10.34
CA HIS A 335 -13.83 -8.79 10.23
C HIS A 335 -14.53 -9.78 9.29
N ASP A 336 -15.86 -9.90 9.41
CA ASP A 336 -16.64 -10.75 8.53
C ASP A 336 -16.55 -10.26 7.09
N GLY A 337 -16.03 -11.12 6.22
CA GLY A 337 -15.75 -10.80 4.84
C GLY A 337 -14.63 -9.78 4.61
N GLU A 338 -13.85 -9.40 5.65
CA GLU A 338 -12.77 -8.39 5.53
C GLU A 338 -13.27 -7.10 4.86
N ALA A 339 -14.47 -6.67 5.29
CA ALA A 339 -15.34 -5.85 4.46
C ALA A 339 -15.44 -4.38 4.90
N PHE A 340 -15.79 -3.53 3.93
CA PHE A 340 -16.37 -2.22 4.25
C PHE A 340 -17.61 -2.39 5.12
N GLY A 341 -17.77 -1.52 6.10
CA GLY A 341 -19.01 -1.35 6.85
C GLY A 341 -20.04 -0.50 6.12
N ASP A 342 -21.16 -0.23 6.79
CA ASP A 342 -22.11 0.75 6.34
C ASP A 342 -21.53 2.17 6.36
N ASN A 343 -22.20 3.14 5.76
CA ASN A 343 -21.74 4.52 5.79
C ASN A 343 -21.65 5.03 7.23
N TYR A 344 -20.46 5.52 7.62
CA TYR A 344 -20.10 6.00 8.97
C TYR A 344 -19.94 4.89 10.03
N GLU A 345 -19.93 3.61 9.65
CA GLU A 345 -19.57 2.50 10.52
C GLU A 345 -18.03 2.41 10.57
N LEU A 346 -17.46 2.99 11.62
CA LEU A 346 -16.01 3.08 11.82
C LEU A 346 -15.65 2.69 13.27
N PRO A 347 -15.87 1.41 13.69
CA PRO A 347 -15.48 0.93 15.01
C PRO A 347 -13.98 1.05 15.23
N ASN A 348 -13.55 1.21 16.49
CA ASN A 348 -12.14 1.38 16.81
C ASN A 348 -11.43 0.05 17.13
N MET A 349 -11.93 -0.69 18.12
CA MET A 349 -11.30 -1.93 18.59
C MET A 349 -11.48 -3.10 17.61
N THR A 350 -12.63 -3.18 16.97
CA THR A 350 -12.98 -4.22 16.01
C THR A 350 -12.74 -3.81 14.55
N ALA A 351 -12.12 -2.64 14.32
CA ALA A 351 -11.73 -2.22 12.99
C ALA A 351 -10.84 -3.25 12.32
N TYR A 352 -11.24 -3.76 11.15
CA TYR A 352 -10.36 -4.66 10.41
C TYR A 352 -9.19 -3.91 9.80
N ASN A 353 -9.46 -2.85 9.04
CA ASN A 353 -8.41 -1.97 8.50
C ASN A 353 -7.20 -2.73 7.97
N GLU A 354 -7.44 -3.65 7.05
CA GLU A 354 -6.40 -4.53 6.55
C GLU A 354 -5.23 -3.77 5.92
N THR A 355 -4.03 -4.21 6.20
CA THR A 355 -2.81 -3.66 5.60
C THR A 355 -2.86 -3.68 4.06
N CYS A 356 -3.37 -4.77 3.46
CA CYS A 356 -3.53 -4.84 2.00
C CYS A 356 -4.59 -3.86 1.49
N ALA A 357 -5.64 -3.60 2.25
CA ALA A 357 -6.65 -2.61 1.88
C ALA A 357 -6.08 -1.19 1.88
N ALA A 358 -5.25 -0.84 2.88
CA ALA A 358 -4.53 0.43 2.88
C ALA A 358 -3.62 0.57 1.64
N ILE A 359 -2.88 -0.48 1.27
CA ILE A 359 -2.05 -0.49 0.05
C ILE A 359 -2.91 -0.29 -1.21
N SER A 360 -4.07 -0.95 -1.30
CA SER A 360 -4.96 -0.81 -2.45
C SER A 360 -5.52 0.61 -2.60
N MET A 361 -5.75 1.31 -1.47
CA MET A 361 -6.14 2.73 -1.49
C MET A 361 -5.02 3.62 -2.02
N VAL A 362 -3.76 3.35 -1.72
CA VAL A 362 -2.64 4.10 -2.31
C VAL A 362 -2.65 3.97 -3.83
N TYR A 363 -2.88 2.77 -4.36
CA TYR A 363 -3.00 2.57 -5.81
C TYR A 363 -4.17 3.34 -6.42
N LEU A 364 -5.31 3.38 -5.73
CA LEU A 364 -6.46 4.17 -6.17
C LEU A 364 -6.15 5.66 -6.15
N PHE A 365 -5.63 6.19 -5.03
CA PHE A 365 -5.39 7.63 -4.87
C PHE A 365 -4.34 8.17 -5.85
N GLU A 366 -3.31 7.38 -6.14
CA GLU A 366 -2.35 7.73 -7.21
C GLU A 366 -3.04 7.87 -8.56
N ARG A 367 -3.89 6.93 -8.92
CA ARG A 367 -4.62 6.95 -10.20
C ARG A 367 -5.60 8.10 -10.29
N MET A 368 -6.28 8.41 -9.19
CA MET A 368 -7.15 9.59 -9.11
C MET A 368 -6.36 10.89 -9.30
N PHE A 369 -5.15 10.99 -8.72
CA PHE A 369 -4.26 12.11 -9.00
C PHE A 369 -3.87 12.15 -10.49
N LEU A 370 -3.50 11.04 -11.08
CA LEU A 370 -3.12 10.98 -12.51
C LEU A 370 -4.28 11.33 -13.45
N LEU A 371 -5.52 11.13 -13.03
CA LEU A 371 -6.73 11.56 -13.78
C LEU A 371 -6.98 13.06 -13.64
N HIS A 372 -6.90 13.63 -12.43
CA HIS A 372 -7.45 14.94 -12.11
C HIS A 372 -6.40 16.02 -11.77
N GLY A 373 -5.21 15.62 -11.29
CA GLY A 373 -4.14 16.52 -10.90
C GLY A 373 -4.45 17.37 -9.66
N GLU A 374 -5.31 16.89 -8.75
CA GLU A 374 -5.71 17.60 -7.55
C GLU A 374 -4.96 17.06 -6.33
N SER A 375 -4.47 17.95 -5.46
CA SER A 375 -3.70 17.58 -4.26
C SER A 375 -4.49 16.75 -3.27
N LYS A 376 -5.83 16.85 -3.26
CA LYS A 376 -6.70 16.10 -2.34
C LYS A 376 -6.51 14.58 -2.41
N TYR A 377 -6.18 14.04 -3.57
CA TYR A 377 -5.89 12.61 -3.74
C TYR A 377 -4.55 12.24 -3.12
N ILE A 378 -3.56 13.12 -3.24
CA ILE A 378 -2.25 12.94 -2.60
C ILE A 378 -2.35 13.15 -1.08
N ASP A 379 -3.22 14.02 -0.59
CA ASP A 379 -3.47 14.19 0.84
C ASP A 379 -4.01 12.90 1.47
N CYS A 380 -4.95 12.21 0.78
CA CYS A 380 -5.40 10.87 1.19
C CYS A 380 -4.27 9.84 1.09
N MET A 381 -3.51 9.83 0.01
CA MET A 381 -2.38 8.92 -0.17
C MET A 381 -1.32 9.10 0.92
N GLU A 382 -0.95 10.33 1.25
CA GLU A 382 0.00 10.64 2.32
C GLU A 382 -0.50 10.12 3.68
N ARG A 383 -1.75 10.41 4.06
CA ARG A 383 -2.36 9.91 5.30
C ARG A 383 -2.31 8.39 5.38
N THR A 384 -2.70 7.71 4.30
CA THR A 384 -2.69 6.24 4.22
C THR A 384 -1.27 5.69 4.34
N LEU A 385 -0.30 6.27 3.63
CA LEU A 385 1.11 5.85 3.67
C LEU A 385 1.73 6.01 5.05
N TYR A 386 1.59 7.19 5.66
CA TYR A 386 2.28 7.52 6.93
C TYR A 386 1.61 6.92 8.17
N ASN A 387 0.41 6.34 8.05
CA ASN A 387 -0.29 5.72 9.17
C ASN A 387 -0.75 4.29 8.83
N GLY A 388 -1.75 4.09 7.98
CA GLY A 388 -2.37 2.79 7.75
C GLY A 388 -1.44 1.75 7.11
N VAL A 389 -0.60 2.14 6.15
CA VAL A 389 0.31 1.20 5.46
C VAL A 389 1.49 0.82 6.34
N ILE A 390 2.23 1.81 6.85
CA ILE A 390 3.47 1.51 7.60
C ILE A 390 3.20 0.95 8.99
N SER A 391 1.99 1.10 9.53
CA SER A 391 1.56 0.38 10.74
C SER A 391 1.58 -1.14 10.55
N GLY A 392 1.32 -1.62 9.33
CA GLY A 392 1.33 -3.03 8.99
C GLY A 392 2.68 -3.73 9.15
N MET A 393 3.80 -2.99 9.26
CA MET A 393 5.15 -3.53 9.34
C MET A 393 5.88 -2.98 10.58
N SER A 394 6.54 -3.85 11.34
CA SER A 394 7.40 -3.42 12.45
C SER A 394 8.57 -2.55 11.95
N MET A 395 9.14 -1.77 12.85
CA MET A 395 10.23 -0.83 12.52
C MET A 395 11.48 -1.55 11.99
N ASP A 396 11.73 -2.77 12.44
CA ASP A 396 12.81 -3.65 11.97
C ASP A 396 12.47 -4.42 10.69
N GLY A 397 11.20 -4.38 10.24
CA GLY A 397 10.73 -5.02 9.01
C GLY A 397 10.44 -6.52 9.11
N GLY A 398 10.50 -7.11 10.31
CA GLY A 398 10.42 -8.58 10.52
C GLY A 398 9.09 -9.10 11.05
N ARG A 399 8.15 -8.22 11.39
CA ARG A 399 6.84 -8.61 11.95
C ARG A 399 5.72 -7.74 11.39
N PHE A 400 4.51 -8.28 11.34
CA PHE A 400 3.41 -7.71 10.57
C PHE A 400 2.09 -7.68 11.33
N PHE A 401 1.28 -6.69 11.01
CA PHE A 401 -0.16 -6.71 11.23
C PHE A 401 -0.89 -7.09 9.95
N TYR A 402 -1.96 -7.85 10.12
CA TYR A 402 -2.99 -8.07 9.12
C TYR A 402 -4.04 -6.97 9.28
N PRO A 403 -4.93 -6.97 10.32
CA PRO A 403 -5.74 -5.82 10.72
C PRO A 403 -4.94 -4.75 11.48
N ASN A 404 -5.44 -3.51 11.44
CA ASN A 404 -4.86 -2.35 12.12
C ASN A 404 -5.94 -1.57 12.90
N PRO A 405 -6.28 -2.00 14.13
CA PRO A 405 -7.32 -1.34 14.94
C PRO A 405 -6.86 0.02 15.47
N LEU A 406 -7.84 0.89 15.84
CA LEU A 406 -7.59 2.19 16.42
C LEU A 406 -7.67 2.19 17.95
N SER A 407 -8.05 1.07 18.54
CA SER A 407 -7.89 0.83 19.97
C SER A 407 -7.64 -0.65 20.24
N SER A 408 -7.00 -0.95 21.37
CA SER A 408 -6.72 -2.31 21.84
C SER A 408 -6.82 -2.36 23.35
N ASP A 409 -7.43 -3.42 23.88
CA ASP A 409 -7.45 -3.71 25.32
C ASP A 409 -6.29 -4.63 25.77
N GLY A 410 -5.42 -5.03 24.82
CA GLY A 410 -4.34 -5.98 25.04
C GLY A 410 -4.78 -7.44 25.14
N LYS A 411 -6.09 -7.73 24.99
CA LYS A 411 -6.66 -9.09 25.15
C LYS A 411 -7.40 -9.55 23.91
N TYR A 412 -8.13 -8.65 23.24
CA TYR A 412 -8.84 -8.96 22.01
C TYR A 412 -7.85 -9.33 20.92
N ALA A 413 -7.97 -10.56 20.43
CA ALA A 413 -7.11 -11.12 19.40
C ALA A 413 -7.50 -10.59 18.02
N PHE A 414 -7.14 -9.34 17.73
CA PHE A 414 -7.51 -8.65 16.48
C PHE A 414 -6.68 -9.09 15.29
N ASN A 415 -5.41 -9.52 15.51
CA ASN A 415 -4.52 -9.88 14.41
C ASN A 415 -4.81 -11.31 13.93
N ALA A 416 -4.40 -11.61 12.69
CA ALA A 416 -4.60 -12.93 12.11
C ALA A 416 -4.03 -14.07 12.99
N ASP A 417 -4.57 -15.27 12.82
CA ASP A 417 -4.23 -16.46 13.57
C ASP A 417 -4.42 -16.33 15.10
N GLY A 418 -5.35 -15.46 15.54
CA GLY A 418 -5.72 -15.29 16.94
C GLY A 418 -4.70 -14.54 17.79
N ASN A 419 -3.96 -13.61 17.22
CA ASN A 419 -2.90 -12.87 17.89
C ASN A 419 -3.32 -11.45 18.30
N THR A 420 -2.65 -10.92 19.33
CA THR A 420 -2.79 -9.54 19.83
C THR A 420 -1.58 -8.66 19.48
N THR A 421 -0.56 -9.23 18.85
CA THR A 421 0.70 -8.55 18.50
C THR A 421 1.07 -8.81 17.05
N ARG A 422 2.06 -8.06 16.53
CA ARG A 422 2.63 -8.33 15.21
C ARG A 422 3.26 -9.72 15.17
N GLN A 423 3.04 -10.42 14.06
CA GLN A 423 3.57 -11.77 13.85
C GLN A 423 4.65 -11.78 12.77
N PRO A 424 5.63 -12.70 12.85
CA PRO A 424 6.68 -12.81 11.83
C PRO A 424 6.15 -13.29 10.48
N TRP A 425 5.00 -13.99 10.47
CA TRP A 425 4.33 -14.48 9.28
C TRP A 425 2.92 -14.94 9.62
N PHE A 426 2.10 -15.24 8.59
CA PHE A 426 0.74 -15.77 8.72
C PHE A 426 0.56 -16.96 7.79
N GLY A 427 -0.38 -17.85 8.12
CA GLY A 427 -0.81 -18.94 7.24
C GLY A 427 -1.30 -18.43 5.88
N CYS A 428 -2.19 -17.42 5.89
CA CYS A 428 -2.51 -16.60 4.73
C CYS A 428 -1.59 -15.37 4.72
N ALA A 429 -0.54 -15.40 3.91
CA ALA A 429 0.55 -14.41 3.97
C ALA A 429 0.35 -13.21 3.04
N CYS A 430 -0.89 -12.83 2.70
CA CYS A 430 -1.13 -11.75 1.75
C CYS A 430 -0.57 -10.41 2.24
N CYS A 431 -0.70 -10.02 3.51
CA CYS A 431 -0.21 -8.75 4.01
C CYS A 431 1.32 -8.65 4.07
N PRO A 432 2.07 -9.63 4.62
CA PRO A 432 3.54 -9.59 4.58
C PRO A 432 4.10 -9.57 3.16
N SER A 433 3.59 -10.44 2.27
CA SER A 433 4.04 -10.49 0.88
C SER A 433 3.67 -9.21 0.12
N ASN A 434 2.52 -8.59 0.41
CA ASN A 434 2.12 -7.31 -0.19
C ASN A 434 3.00 -6.15 0.29
N LEU A 435 3.35 -6.10 1.58
CA LEU A 435 4.32 -5.11 2.11
C LEU A 435 5.71 -5.30 1.50
N SER A 436 6.14 -6.55 1.28
CA SER A 436 7.43 -6.83 0.65
C SER A 436 7.56 -6.25 -0.76
N ARG A 437 6.46 -6.20 -1.54
CA ARG A 437 6.45 -5.56 -2.86
C ARG A 437 6.18 -4.07 -2.81
N PHE A 438 5.31 -3.62 -1.88
CA PHE A 438 4.82 -2.24 -1.87
C PHE A 438 5.85 -1.25 -1.32
N ILE A 439 6.47 -1.52 -0.16
CA ILE A 439 7.41 -0.58 0.46
C ILE A 439 8.57 -0.20 -0.50
N PRO A 440 9.21 -1.14 -1.21
CA PRO A 440 10.24 -0.79 -2.19
C PRO A 440 9.74 0.04 -3.39
N SER A 441 8.44 0.07 -3.66
CA SER A 441 7.85 0.85 -4.77
C SER A 441 7.61 2.33 -4.44
N VAL A 442 7.66 2.72 -3.16
CA VAL A 442 7.36 4.09 -2.68
C VAL A 442 8.05 5.21 -3.45
N PRO A 443 9.31 5.08 -3.93
CA PRO A 443 9.92 6.12 -4.74
C PRO A 443 9.11 6.55 -5.96
N GLY A 444 8.26 5.67 -6.51
CA GLY A 444 7.41 5.96 -7.66
C GLY A 444 6.24 6.91 -7.40
N TYR A 445 5.93 7.23 -6.13
CA TYR A 445 4.78 8.09 -5.77
C TYR A 445 5.16 9.55 -5.47
N LEU A 446 6.47 9.89 -5.50
CA LEU A 446 6.92 11.21 -5.09
C LEU A 446 6.58 12.32 -6.09
N TYR A 447 6.54 12.00 -7.39
CA TYR A 447 6.41 13.01 -8.43
C TYR A 447 5.45 12.61 -9.54
N GLY A 448 4.75 13.60 -10.08
CA GLY A 448 4.01 13.48 -11.34
C GLY A 448 4.48 14.52 -12.36
N VAL A 449 4.20 14.30 -13.64
CA VAL A 449 4.55 15.23 -14.73
C VAL A 449 3.34 15.45 -15.63
N LYS A 450 3.12 16.73 -16.00
CA LYS A 450 2.21 17.10 -17.08
C LYS A 450 2.80 18.30 -17.82
N ASP A 451 2.94 18.19 -19.13
CA ASP A 451 3.54 19.23 -19.97
C ASP A 451 4.93 19.64 -19.45
N ASN A 452 5.16 20.92 -19.15
CA ASN A 452 6.40 21.45 -18.55
C ASN A 452 6.38 21.43 -17.02
N ASN A 453 5.38 20.84 -16.39
CA ASN A 453 5.17 20.90 -14.95
C ASN A 453 5.57 19.59 -14.27
N ILE A 454 6.36 19.70 -13.22
CA ILE A 454 6.69 18.62 -12.29
C ILE A 454 5.89 18.86 -11.01
N TYR A 455 5.06 17.90 -10.63
CA TYR A 455 4.27 17.91 -9.41
C TYR A 455 5.06 17.23 -8.31
N VAL A 456 5.37 17.96 -7.23
CA VAL A 456 5.99 17.43 -6.02
C VAL A 456 4.88 16.98 -5.10
N ASN A 457 4.61 15.68 -5.08
CA ASN A 457 3.47 15.07 -4.42
C ASN A 457 3.75 14.70 -2.97
N LEU A 458 4.85 13.99 -2.71
CA LEU A 458 5.27 13.59 -1.38
C LEU A 458 6.65 14.18 -1.07
N PHE A 459 6.90 14.47 0.21
CA PHE A 459 8.17 15.01 0.66
C PHE A 459 9.02 13.91 1.30
N ALA A 460 10.17 13.66 0.69
CA ALA A 460 11.16 12.69 1.19
C ALA A 460 12.53 13.04 0.63
N GLY A 461 13.57 13.03 1.45
CA GLY A 461 14.93 13.28 0.97
C GLY A 461 15.31 12.33 -0.15
N ASN A 462 15.65 12.86 -1.33
CA ASN A 462 15.92 12.06 -2.52
C ASN A 462 16.77 12.80 -3.55
N THR A 463 17.30 12.04 -4.51
CA THR A 463 17.77 12.56 -5.80
C THR A 463 16.95 11.94 -6.91
N SER A 464 16.40 12.78 -7.78
CA SER A 464 15.53 12.35 -8.87
C SER A 464 16.02 12.89 -10.22
N THR A 465 15.87 12.05 -11.26
CA THR A 465 16.09 12.43 -12.67
C THR A 465 14.79 12.27 -13.43
N ILE A 466 14.09 13.39 -13.58
CA ILE A 466 12.72 13.42 -14.11
C ILE A 466 12.75 13.79 -15.59
N LYS A 467 12.09 12.97 -16.42
CA LYS A 467 11.93 13.27 -17.85
C LYS A 467 10.75 14.21 -18.06
N VAL A 468 11.01 15.39 -18.60
CA VAL A 468 9.99 16.38 -19.01
C VAL A 468 10.20 16.64 -20.48
N ASN A 469 9.24 16.32 -21.31
CA ASN A 469 9.34 16.45 -22.79
C ASN A 469 10.64 15.79 -23.33
N GLY A 470 10.99 14.62 -22.81
CA GLY A 470 12.18 13.86 -23.23
C GLY A 470 13.53 14.36 -22.69
N LYS A 471 13.56 15.49 -21.98
CA LYS A 471 14.78 16.09 -21.41
C LYS A 471 14.82 15.93 -19.90
N ASP A 472 16.03 15.86 -19.34
CA ASP A 472 16.23 15.67 -17.91
C ASP A 472 16.10 16.96 -17.12
N VAL A 473 15.32 16.87 -16.02
CA VAL A 473 15.40 17.78 -14.87
C VAL A 473 15.89 16.95 -13.68
N VAL A 474 16.96 17.38 -13.04
CA VAL A 474 17.53 16.69 -11.87
C VAL A 474 17.28 17.54 -10.63
N LEU A 475 16.58 16.94 -9.68
CA LEU A 475 16.27 17.54 -8.38
C LEU A 475 16.98 16.80 -7.26
N GLU A 476 17.40 17.54 -6.25
CA GLU A 476 17.85 17.00 -4.96
C GLU A 476 16.99 17.59 -3.87
N GLU A 477 16.25 16.74 -3.16
CA GLU A 477 15.41 17.13 -2.05
C GLU A 477 16.06 16.70 -0.73
N THR A 478 16.13 17.63 0.23
CA THR A 478 16.63 17.41 1.59
C THR A 478 15.53 17.81 2.57
N THR A 479 15.15 16.88 3.46
CA THR A 479 14.12 17.10 4.47
C THR A 479 14.19 16.05 5.57
N GLU A 480 13.70 16.39 6.76
CA GLU A 480 13.39 15.46 7.85
C GLU A 480 11.87 15.19 7.95
N TYR A 481 11.10 15.52 6.92
CA TYR A 481 9.67 15.24 6.89
C TYR A 481 9.40 13.73 7.14
N PRO A 482 8.45 13.35 7.98
CA PRO A 482 7.35 14.13 8.60
C PRO A 482 7.67 14.70 9.99
N TRP A 483 8.93 14.70 10.42
CA TRP A 483 9.33 15.16 11.76
C TRP A 483 9.37 16.69 11.92
N ASN A 484 9.67 17.39 10.84
CA ASN A 484 9.53 18.84 10.73
C ASN A 484 9.05 19.22 9.32
N GLY A 485 8.67 20.48 9.17
CA GLY A 485 8.12 21.04 7.93
C GLY A 485 9.15 21.67 7.00
N ASP A 486 10.45 21.50 7.26
CA ASP A 486 11.50 22.11 6.44
C ASP A 486 11.87 21.20 5.26
N ILE A 487 11.67 21.71 4.06
CA ILE A 487 12.00 21.02 2.81
C ILE A 487 12.85 21.96 1.94
N LYS A 488 13.95 21.43 1.41
CA LYS A 488 14.81 22.11 0.46
C LYS A 488 14.90 21.30 -0.84
N ILE A 489 14.53 21.90 -1.95
CA ILE A 489 14.67 21.32 -3.28
C ILE A 489 15.69 22.13 -4.08
N ALA A 490 16.80 21.51 -4.48
CA ALA A 490 17.84 22.12 -5.29
C ALA A 490 17.72 21.60 -6.75
N VAL A 491 17.66 22.51 -7.71
CA VAL A 491 17.64 22.17 -9.14
C VAL A 491 19.08 21.95 -9.63
N LYS A 492 19.52 20.71 -9.72
CA LYS A 492 20.89 20.33 -10.15
C LYS A 492 21.09 20.42 -11.65
N LYS A 493 20.00 20.18 -12.43
CA LYS A 493 19.98 20.27 -13.89
C LYS A 493 18.58 20.64 -14.35
N SER A 494 18.47 21.51 -15.34
CA SER A 494 17.23 21.73 -16.08
C SER A 494 17.57 21.75 -17.58
N GLY A 495 17.19 20.69 -18.28
CA GLY A 495 17.30 20.59 -19.74
C GLY A 495 16.09 21.16 -20.48
N VAL A 496 15.07 21.59 -19.75
CA VAL A 496 13.78 22.06 -20.26
C VAL A 496 13.67 23.58 -20.12
N LYS A 497 13.37 24.26 -21.21
CA LYS A 497 13.03 25.68 -21.14
C LYS A 497 11.64 25.83 -20.51
N ASN A 498 11.50 26.77 -19.57
CA ASN A 498 10.25 27.04 -18.86
C ASN A 498 9.67 25.83 -18.09
N ALA A 499 10.54 24.97 -17.51
CA ALA A 499 10.08 23.96 -16.57
C ALA A 499 9.56 24.60 -15.27
N ASN A 500 8.49 24.03 -14.71
CA ASN A 500 7.89 24.51 -13.47
C ASN A 500 7.86 23.40 -12.43
N LEU A 501 7.94 23.77 -11.14
CA LEU A 501 7.59 22.89 -10.03
C LEU A 501 6.23 23.30 -9.46
N LEU A 502 5.31 22.36 -9.32
CA LEU A 502 4.05 22.49 -8.62
C LEU A 502 4.24 21.83 -7.25
N VAL A 503 4.47 22.64 -6.23
CA VAL A 503 4.70 22.19 -4.85
C VAL A 503 3.35 21.98 -4.17
N ARG A 504 3.06 20.74 -3.74
CA ARG A 504 1.84 20.46 -2.99
C ARG A 504 1.87 21.19 -1.63
N ILE A 505 0.80 21.88 -1.31
CA ILE A 505 0.54 22.35 0.04
C ILE A 505 -0.42 21.35 0.69
N PRO A 506 0.02 20.58 1.70
CA PRO A 506 -0.77 19.50 2.28
C PRO A 506 -2.13 19.94 2.81
N GLY A 507 -3.11 19.03 2.82
CA GLY A 507 -4.45 19.29 3.33
C GLY A 507 -4.43 19.77 4.79
N TRP A 508 -3.59 19.16 5.63
CA TRP A 508 -3.45 19.54 7.03
C TRP A 508 -2.90 20.98 7.23
N VAL A 509 -2.08 21.51 6.30
CA VAL A 509 -1.67 22.92 6.26
C VAL A 509 -2.85 23.83 5.83
N ARG A 510 -3.72 23.32 4.95
CA ARG A 510 -4.90 24.03 4.46
C ARG A 510 -6.11 23.94 5.38
N ASN A 511 -5.92 23.49 6.63
CA ASN A 511 -6.97 23.22 7.62
C ASN A 511 -7.97 22.14 7.22
N GLN A 512 -7.53 21.12 6.50
CA GLN A 512 -8.35 20.02 6.01
C GLN A 512 -7.75 18.68 6.44
N VAL A 513 -8.44 17.92 7.30
CA VAL A 513 -8.01 16.60 7.76
C VAL A 513 -8.09 15.59 6.62
N VAL A 514 -9.24 15.53 5.97
CA VAL A 514 -9.52 14.76 4.76
C VAL A 514 -10.38 15.62 3.81
N PRO A 515 -10.41 15.35 2.49
CA PRO A 515 -11.18 16.17 1.54
C PRO A 515 -12.70 15.88 1.60
N SER A 516 -13.27 15.91 2.80
CA SER A 516 -14.68 15.69 3.11
C SER A 516 -15.02 16.26 4.49
N ASP A 517 -16.28 16.10 4.93
CA ASP A 517 -16.73 16.46 6.26
C ASP A 517 -16.61 15.34 7.31
N LEU A 518 -15.98 14.21 6.96
CA LEU A 518 -15.84 13.05 7.84
C LEU A 518 -15.03 13.37 9.10
N TYR A 519 -13.98 14.16 8.96
CA TYR A 519 -13.14 14.65 10.05
C TYR A 519 -12.85 16.14 9.91
N LYS A 520 -12.72 16.83 11.03
CA LYS A 520 -12.31 18.24 11.07
C LYS A 520 -11.42 18.52 12.26
N TYR A 521 -10.58 19.52 12.16
CA TYR A 521 -9.85 20.03 13.32
C TYR A 521 -10.81 20.70 14.30
N SER A 522 -10.53 20.58 15.59
CA SER A 522 -11.34 21.22 16.65
C SER A 522 -11.11 22.73 16.74
N ASP A 523 -10.03 23.25 16.20
CA ASP A 523 -9.71 24.67 16.06
C ASP A 523 -9.87 25.14 14.59
N ALA A 524 -9.94 26.45 14.41
CA ALA A 524 -10.06 27.07 13.08
C ALA A 524 -8.72 27.59 12.54
N GLU A 525 -7.63 27.43 13.28
CA GLU A 525 -6.32 27.95 12.89
C GLU A 525 -5.77 27.17 11.69
N LYS A 526 -5.24 27.91 10.73
CA LYS A 526 -4.49 27.34 9.61
C LYS A 526 -3.01 27.43 9.95
N PRO A 527 -2.26 26.31 9.89
CA PRO A 527 -0.81 26.38 9.99
C PRO A 527 -0.24 27.33 8.94
N ALA A 528 0.75 28.13 9.33
CA ALA A 528 1.45 28.98 8.39
C ALA A 528 2.37 28.15 7.50
N TYR A 529 2.62 28.63 6.30
CA TYR A 529 3.61 28.06 5.40
C TYR A 529 4.32 29.15 4.60
N THR A 530 5.54 28.85 4.17
CA THR A 530 6.29 29.71 3.26
C THR A 530 6.93 28.89 2.15
N VAL A 531 6.95 29.46 0.95
CA VAL A 531 7.72 28.92 -0.17
C VAL A 531 8.57 30.03 -0.74
N THR A 532 9.87 29.79 -0.86
CA THR A 532 10.80 30.77 -1.43
C THR A 532 11.63 30.16 -2.55
N VAL A 533 12.01 30.96 -3.52
CA VAL A 533 12.98 30.63 -4.57
C VAL A 533 14.16 31.59 -4.46
N ASN A 534 15.33 31.05 -4.18
CA ASN A 534 16.55 31.84 -3.96
C ASN A 534 16.33 32.98 -2.94
N GLY A 535 15.55 32.71 -1.87
CA GLY A 535 15.21 33.66 -0.82
C GLY A 535 14.05 34.62 -1.13
N LYS A 536 13.46 34.59 -2.33
CA LYS A 536 12.29 35.41 -2.68
C LYS A 536 11.01 34.59 -2.47
N ALA A 537 10.05 35.14 -1.75
CA ALA A 537 8.76 34.50 -1.51
C ALA A 537 7.98 34.29 -2.82
N VAL A 538 7.26 33.19 -2.86
CA VAL A 538 6.32 32.85 -3.95
C VAL A 538 4.96 32.61 -3.33
N GLU A 539 3.95 33.28 -3.88
CA GLU A 539 2.56 33.15 -3.46
C GLU A 539 1.69 32.81 -4.67
N ALA A 540 0.62 32.08 -4.43
CA ALA A 540 -0.36 31.74 -5.45
C ALA A 540 -1.72 31.43 -4.83
N ASP A 541 -2.76 31.54 -5.61
CA ASP A 541 -4.09 31.02 -5.29
C ASP A 541 -4.04 29.48 -5.36
N LEU A 542 -4.12 28.83 -4.19
CA LEU A 542 -4.07 27.37 -4.11
C LEU A 542 -5.34 26.70 -4.66
N ASP A 543 -6.48 27.34 -4.54
CA ASP A 543 -7.74 26.77 -5.03
C ASP A 543 -7.76 26.75 -6.55
N ALA A 544 -7.33 27.85 -7.18
CA ALA A 544 -7.16 27.91 -8.63
C ALA A 544 -6.11 26.90 -9.15
N ASN A 545 -5.15 26.53 -8.33
CA ASN A 545 -4.09 25.57 -8.66
C ASN A 545 -4.30 24.18 -8.03
N LYS A 546 -5.52 23.85 -7.60
CA LYS A 546 -5.88 22.52 -7.10
C LYS A 546 -5.02 22.05 -5.92
N GLY A 547 -4.61 22.98 -5.04
CA GLY A 547 -3.80 22.73 -3.87
C GLY A 547 -2.29 22.68 -4.11
N TYR A 548 -1.82 23.12 -5.27
CA TYR A 548 -0.39 23.24 -5.59
C TYR A 548 0.03 24.71 -5.69
N LEU A 549 1.25 24.99 -5.25
CA LEU A 549 1.90 26.30 -5.42
C LEU A 549 2.88 26.24 -6.61
N PRO A 550 2.65 26.98 -7.69
CA PRO A 550 3.49 26.95 -8.88
C PRO A 550 4.76 27.79 -8.72
N VAL A 551 5.91 27.15 -8.77
CA VAL A 551 7.23 27.78 -8.92
C VAL A 551 7.59 27.73 -10.39
N LYS A 552 7.53 28.88 -11.07
CA LYS A 552 7.67 28.99 -12.53
C LYS A 552 9.12 29.13 -12.97
N ASN A 553 9.43 28.59 -14.16
CA ASN A 553 10.69 28.81 -14.89
C ASN A 553 11.96 28.42 -14.09
N ILE A 554 11.93 27.25 -13.43
CA ILE A 554 13.07 26.76 -12.67
C ILE A 554 14.31 26.57 -13.54
N LYS A 555 15.47 26.92 -12.99
CA LYS A 555 16.77 26.83 -13.68
C LYS A 555 17.78 26.05 -12.83
N LYS A 556 18.81 25.52 -13.47
CA LYS A 556 19.97 24.95 -12.76
C LYS A 556 20.52 25.98 -11.77
N GLY A 557 20.70 25.57 -10.53
CA GLY A 557 21.18 26.38 -9.42
C GLY A 557 20.09 26.98 -8.54
N ASP A 558 18.82 26.95 -8.97
CA ASP A 558 17.72 27.42 -8.11
C ASP A 558 17.58 26.53 -6.88
N VAL A 559 17.27 27.17 -5.76
CA VAL A 559 16.98 26.54 -4.48
C VAL A 559 15.59 26.96 -4.03
N ILE A 560 14.70 26.02 -3.97
CA ILE A 560 13.35 26.17 -3.45
C ILE A 560 13.38 25.74 -1.97
N ARG A 561 12.94 26.61 -1.08
CA ARG A 561 12.76 26.29 0.35
C ARG A 561 11.29 26.39 0.70
N ILE A 562 10.81 25.37 1.38
CA ILE A 562 9.45 25.24 1.83
C ILE A 562 9.51 25.05 3.35
N HIS A 563 8.65 25.75 4.05
CA HIS A 563 8.44 25.56 5.49
C HIS A 563 6.95 25.43 5.75
N PHE A 564 6.58 24.42 6.52
CA PHE A 564 5.24 24.21 7.06
C PHE A 564 5.31 24.26 8.58
N ASP A 565 4.54 25.14 9.22
CA ASP A 565 4.29 25.02 10.65
C ASP A 565 3.59 23.68 10.92
N MET A 566 4.05 22.98 11.94
CA MET A 566 3.48 21.66 12.33
C MET A 566 2.97 21.73 13.79
N PRO A 567 1.88 22.46 14.05
CA PRO A 567 1.27 22.45 15.37
C PRO A 567 0.68 21.07 15.68
N ILE A 568 0.61 20.76 16.98
CA ILE A 568 -0.14 19.60 17.45
C ILE A 568 -1.61 20.01 17.47
N ARG A 569 -2.48 19.22 16.88
CA ARG A 569 -3.90 19.56 16.71
C ARG A 569 -4.78 18.40 17.12
N THR A 570 -5.96 18.75 17.65
CA THR A 570 -7.02 17.77 17.91
C THR A 570 -8.00 17.70 16.73
N VAL A 571 -8.46 16.48 16.46
CA VAL A 571 -9.41 16.15 15.39
C VAL A 571 -10.68 15.58 16.00
N VAL A 572 -11.83 15.94 15.46
CA VAL A 572 -13.14 15.37 15.79
C VAL A 572 -13.77 14.75 14.55
N ALA A 573 -14.48 13.64 14.76
CA ALA A 573 -15.21 12.97 13.70
C ALA A 573 -16.59 13.62 13.46
N ASN A 574 -17.15 13.36 12.27
CA ASN A 574 -18.54 13.68 11.95
C ASN A 574 -19.48 13.02 12.97
N GLY A 575 -20.49 13.73 13.44
CA GLY A 575 -21.42 13.23 14.45
C GLY A 575 -22.21 11.96 14.08
N LYS A 576 -22.14 11.52 12.82
CA LYS A 576 -22.70 10.25 12.35
C LYS A 576 -21.81 9.04 12.66
N VAL A 577 -20.53 9.25 12.99
CA VAL A 577 -19.61 8.19 13.43
C VAL A 577 -19.87 7.95 14.91
N ALA A 578 -20.64 6.92 15.21
CA ALA A 578 -21.11 6.64 16.57
C ALA A 578 -19.94 6.34 17.53
N ASP A 579 -18.94 5.58 17.07
CA ASP A 579 -17.80 5.15 17.88
C ASP A 579 -16.88 6.29 18.32
N ASP A 580 -16.88 7.42 17.58
CA ASP A 580 -16.02 8.56 17.87
C ASP A 580 -16.78 9.78 18.42
N LYS A 581 -18.08 9.61 18.67
CA LYS A 581 -18.90 10.69 19.22
C LYS A 581 -18.41 11.12 20.60
N GLY A 582 -18.12 12.40 20.76
CA GLY A 582 -17.62 12.96 22.02
C GLY A 582 -16.15 12.62 22.29
N LYS A 583 -15.41 12.21 21.28
CA LYS A 583 -13.97 11.94 21.35
C LYS A 583 -13.15 12.89 20.49
N VAL A 584 -11.86 12.95 20.77
CA VAL A 584 -10.83 13.64 19.98
C VAL A 584 -9.67 12.69 19.70
N ALA A 585 -9.06 12.84 18.54
CA ALA A 585 -7.76 12.27 18.22
C ALA A 585 -6.70 13.36 18.10
N VAL A 586 -5.43 12.99 18.13
CA VAL A 586 -4.29 13.93 18.05
C VAL A 586 -3.49 13.69 16.79
N GLU A 587 -3.19 14.78 16.08
CA GLU A 587 -2.34 14.78 14.88
C GLU A 587 -1.22 15.83 14.97
N ARG A 588 -0.10 15.56 14.30
CA ARG A 588 0.95 16.52 14.02
C ARG A 588 1.50 16.31 12.61
N GLY A 589 1.31 17.28 11.74
CA GLY A 589 1.58 17.10 10.31
C GLY A 589 0.75 15.95 9.74
N PRO A 590 1.34 15.00 8.97
CA PRO A 590 0.61 13.87 8.41
C PRO A 590 0.41 12.71 9.40
N LEU A 591 0.97 12.77 10.61
CA LEU A 591 1.00 11.67 11.57
C LEU A 591 -0.18 11.73 12.54
N VAL A 592 -0.88 10.61 12.68
CA VAL A 592 -1.83 10.35 13.75
C VAL A 592 -1.07 9.77 14.95
N TYR A 593 -1.48 10.15 16.16
CA TYR A 593 -0.86 9.71 17.41
C TYR A 593 -1.79 8.84 18.23
N CYS A 594 -1.22 7.94 19.01
CA CYS A 594 -1.94 7.08 19.96
C CYS A 594 -1.21 7.01 21.30
N ALA A 595 -1.93 6.69 22.35
CA ALA A 595 -1.35 6.35 23.66
C ALA A 595 -1.24 4.83 23.80
N GLU A 596 -0.12 4.31 24.28
CA GLU A 596 0.01 2.95 24.80
C GLU A 596 0.15 2.96 26.32
N ALA A 597 -0.48 1.98 26.99
CA ALA A 597 -0.40 1.88 28.45
C ALA A 597 1.06 1.76 28.94
N VAL A 598 1.88 1.01 28.22
CA VAL A 598 3.30 0.81 28.53
C VAL A 598 4.12 2.11 28.54
N ASP A 599 3.72 3.15 27.80
CA ASP A 599 4.33 4.49 27.83
C ASP A 599 3.78 5.37 28.94
N ASN A 600 2.68 4.95 29.58
CA ASN A 600 1.88 5.71 30.52
C ASN A 600 1.73 4.97 31.85
N GLN A 601 2.81 4.38 32.39
CA GLN A 601 2.87 3.69 33.69
C GLN A 601 1.85 2.55 33.84
N ASN A 602 1.39 1.97 32.72
CA ASN A 602 0.32 0.98 32.60
C ASN A 602 -1.06 1.48 33.05
N GLU A 603 -1.27 2.80 33.03
CA GLU A 603 -2.58 3.42 33.25
C GLU A 603 -3.60 3.00 32.16
N PRO A 604 -4.90 3.00 32.48
CA PRO A 604 -5.94 2.58 31.55
C PRO A 604 -6.22 3.62 30.44
N VAL A 605 -5.36 3.68 29.43
CA VAL A 605 -5.43 4.68 28.33
C VAL A 605 -6.74 4.65 27.55
N LEU A 606 -7.51 3.56 27.60
CA LEU A 606 -8.85 3.49 27.03
C LEU A 606 -9.86 4.37 27.75
N ARG A 607 -9.58 4.76 28.99
CA ARG A 607 -10.41 5.64 29.83
C ARG A 607 -9.82 7.05 29.98
N ALA A 608 -8.87 7.39 29.14
CA ALA A 608 -8.27 8.70 29.14
C ALA A 608 -9.24 9.76 28.57
N VAL A 609 -9.33 10.88 29.26
CA VAL A 609 -10.12 12.06 28.89
C VAL A 609 -9.16 13.18 28.55
N MET A 610 -9.25 13.67 27.34
CA MET A 610 -8.46 14.82 26.88
C MET A 610 -9.38 16.02 26.72
N THR A 611 -9.06 17.12 27.37
CA THR A 611 -9.86 18.34 27.27
C THR A 611 -9.87 18.87 25.83
N LYS A 612 -10.78 19.77 25.51
CA LYS A 612 -10.86 20.38 24.16
C LYS A 612 -9.60 21.16 23.76
N LYS A 613 -8.83 21.61 24.72
CA LYS A 613 -7.58 22.37 24.52
C LYS A 613 -6.53 21.88 25.53
N PRO A 614 -6.00 20.68 25.35
CA PRO A 614 -4.94 20.18 26.21
C PRO A 614 -3.66 20.97 25.96
N ALA A 615 -2.83 21.13 26.98
CA ALA A 615 -1.47 21.59 26.78
C ALA A 615 -0.67 20.46 26.12
N PHE A 616 0.08 20.81 25.08
CA PHE A 616 0.92 19.88 24.34
C PHE A 616 2.39 20.28 24.41
N SER A 617 3.27 19.30 24.45
CA SER A 617 4.71 19.49 24.19
C SER A 617 5.27 18.34 23.36
N VAL A 618 6.26 18.65 22.52
CA VAL A 618 6.97 17.65 21.71
C VAL A 618 8.14 17.09 22.51
N VAL A 619 8.31 15.77 22.46
CA VAL A 619 9.48 15.06 23.01
C VAL A 619 10.29 14.53 21.84
N ASP A 620 11.43 15.16 21.59
CA ASP A 620 12.36 14.68 20.56
C ASP A 620 13.09 13.41 21.02
N ASN A 621 13.35 12.52 20.07
CA ASN A 621 14.11 11.28 20.28
C ASN A 621 13.54 10.36 21.39
N TYR A 622 12.21 10.27 21.49
CA TYR A 622 11.57 9.32 22.39
C TYR A 622 11.93 7.89 21.98
N SER A 623 12.59 7.15 22.87
CA SER A 623 13.10 5.82 22.58
C SER A 623 12.06 4.75 22.84
N ILE A 624 11.79 3.93 21.84
CA ILE A 624 10.91 2.77 21.93
C ILE A 624 11.76 1.51 21.84
N GLN A 625 11.68 0.65 22.87
CA GLN A 625 12.31 -0.66 22.84
C GLN A 625 11.51 -1.61 21.94
N ASN A 626 12.20 -2.41 21.14
CA ASN A 626 11.55 -3.48 20.38
C ASN A 626 11.79 -4.81 21.10
N THR A 627 10.85 -5.23 21.94
CA THR A 627 10.95 -6.49 22.70
C THR A 627 10.35 -7.67 21.96
N GLU A 628 9.59 -7.43 20.88
CA GLU A 628 8.95 -8.45 20.06
C GLU A 628 9.93 -9.19 19.14
N THR A 629 11.05 -8.54 18.80
CA THR A 629 12.10 -9.14 17.97
C THR A 629 13.40 -9.22 18.76
N LYS A 630 13.86 -10.44 19.04
CA LYS A 630 15.10 -10.66 19.81
C LYS A 630 16.29 -10.01 19.12
N GLY A 631 16.95 -9.10 19.83
CA GLY A 631 18.15 -8.41 19.34
C GLY A 631 17.87 -7.23 18.39
N ALA A 632 16.61 -6.89 18.15
CA ALA A 632 16.29 -5.68 17.41
C ALA A 632 16.70 -4.43 18.22
N PRO A 633 17.29 -3.41 17.58
CA PRO A 633 17.64 -2.19 18.28
C PRO A 633 16.38 -1.41 18.66
N ALA A 634 16.49 -0.60 19.72
CA ALA A 634 15.52 0.46 19.98
C ALA A 634 15.49 1.44 18.82
N PHE A 635 14.35 2.08 18.62
CA PHE A 635 14.20 3.14 17.63
C PHE A 635 13.61 4.40 18.28
N SER A 636 13.85 5.55 17.66
CA SER A 636 13.38 6.83 18.16
C SER A 636 12.25 7.40 17.31
N VAL A 637 11.29 8.05 18.00
CA VAL A 637 10.20 8.80 17.39
C VAL A 637 10.11 10.19 18.02
N LYS A 638 9.38 11.11 17.38
CA LYS A 638 8.91 12.31 18.08
C LYS A 638 7.60 11.98 18.76
N ALA A 639 7.62 11.95 20.10
CA ALA A 639 6.41 11.75 20.91
C ALA A 639 5.79 13.10 21.29
N ILE A 640 4.56 13.05 21.81
CA ILE A 640 3.81 14.21 22.31
C ILE A 640 3.46 13.94 23.76
N LYS A 641 3.65 14.91 24.64
CA LYS A 641 3.04 14.96 25.95
C LYS A 641 1.76 15.79 25.87
N ALA A 642 0.68 15.26 26.43
CA ALA A 642 -0.65 15.88 26.39
C ALA A 642 -1.29 15.82 27.78
N ASP A 643 -1.77 16.95 28.27
CA ASP A 643 -2.55 16.99 29.52
C ASP A 643 -3.85 16.17 29.34
N ALA A 644 -4.11 15.29 30.29
CA ALA A 644 -5.26 14.40 30.29
C ALA A 644 -5.77 14.14 31.72
N GLN A 645 -6.93 13.50 31.79
CA GLN A 645 -7.47 12.91 33.00
C GLN A 645 -7.65 11.42 32.78
N ILE A 646 -7.34 10.61 33.77
CA ILE A 646 -7.55 9.16 33.72
C ILE A 646 -8.60 8.81 34.76
N LEU A 647 -9.56 7.97 34.35
CA LEU A 647 -10.56 7.41 35.25
C LEU A 647 -10.06 6.09 35.83
N GLU A 648 -9.93 6.05 37.14
CA GLU A 648 -9.56 4.87 37.92
C GLU A 648 -10.81 4.33 38.64
N GLU A 649 -11.10 3.04 38.47
CA GLU A 649 -12.10 2.33 39.28
C GLU A 649 -11.45 1.80 40.54
N GLY A 650 -11.89 2.29 41.68
CA GLY A 650 -11.45 1.82 42.98
C GLY A 650 -12.63 1.17 43.75
N ALA A 651 -12.34 0.52 44.88
CA ALA A 651 -13.32 -0.10 45.73
C ALA A 651 -14.43 0.89 46.24
N ASN A 652 -14.14 2.18 46.22
CA ASN A 652 -15.02 3.27 46.69
C ASN A 652 -15.68 4.07 45.55
N GLY A 653 -15.61 3.58 44.30
CA GLY A 653 -16.19 4.25 43.14
C GLY A 653 -15.11 4.73 42.13
N VAL A 654 -15.54 5.55 41.20
CA VAL A 654 -14.68 6.12 40.16
C VAL A 654 -13.96 7.37 40.68
N SER A 655 -12.66 7.41 40.61
CA SER A 655 -11.83 8.60 40.87
C SER A 655 -11.25 9.16 39.58
N VAL A 656 -10.95 10.46 39.57
CA VAL A 656 -10.35 11.16 38.44
C VAL A 656 -8.95 11.59 38.84
N LYS A 657 -7.95 11.16 38.09
CA LYS A 657 -6.56 11.55 38.26
C LYS A 657 -6.14 12.46 37.10
N ASN A 658 -5.59 13.63 37.41
CA ASN A 658 -4.91 14.43 36.39
C ASN A 658 -3.57 13.79 36.04
N ASP A 659 -3.28 13.65 34.76
CA ASP A 659 -2.05 13.03 34.26
C ASP A 659 -1.57 13.71 32.99
N VAL A 660 -0.38 13.33 32.54
CA VAL A 660 0.23 13.76 31.28
C VAL A 660 0.53 12.54 30.43
N LEU A 661 -0.31 12.30 29.43
CA LEU A 661 -0.14 11.18 28.52
C LEU A 661 1.06 11.37 27.59
N THR A 662 1.80 10.31 27.39
CA THR A 662 2.76 10.16 26.30
C THR A 662 2.06 9.56 25.10
N LEU A 663 2.04 10.28 23.99
CA LEU A 663 1.48 9.82 22.72
C LEU A 663 2.63 9.55 21.75
N ILE A 664 2.57 8.44 21.06
CA ILE A 664 3.53 8.08 20.02
C ILE A 664 2.84 8.01 18.64
N PRO A 665 3.56 8.15 17.53
CA PRO A 665 2.97 7.97 16.21
C PRO A 665 2.30 6.59 16.08
N TYR A 666 1.10 6.55 15.52
CA TYR A 666 0.30 5.34 15.40
C TYR A 666 1.04 4.15 14.78
N TYR A 667 1.88 4.36 13.78
CA TYR A 667 2.64 3.26 13.17
C TYR A 667 3.66 2.61 14.12
N ALA A 668 3.99 3.27 15.24
CA ALA A 668 5.04 2.82 16.17
C ALA A 668 4.50 1.97 17.34
N TRP A 669 3.19 1.79 17.48
CA TRP A 669 2.61 1.02 18.56
C TRP A 669 2.89 -0.48 18.47
N ASN A 670 2.68 -1.20 19.57
CA ASN A 670 2.79 -2.68 19.67
C ASN A 670 4.18 -3.23 19.27
N HIS A 671 5.26 -2.61 19.75
CA HIS A 671 6.61 -3.15 19.68
C HIS A 671 7.09 -3.71 21.03
N ARG A 672 6.24 -3.64 22.07
CA ARG A 672 6.56 -4.00 23.46
C ARG A 672 5.54 -4.98 24.06
N GLY A 673 4.95 -5.82 23.23
CA GLY A 673 3.95 -6.80 23.60
C GLY A 673 2.52 -6.28 23.62
N ALA A 674 1.59 -7.18 23.92
CA ALA A 674 0.19 -6.84 24.02
C ALA A 674 -0.07 -5.89 25.19
N ASN A 675 -0.69 -4.74 24.92
CA ASN A 675 -1.07 -3.77 25.92
C ASN A 675 -2.24 -2.91 25.41
N GLN A 676 -2.80 -2.06 26.30
CA GLN A 676 -3.83 -1.13 25.86
C GLN A 676 -3.23 -0.07 24.92
N MET A 677 -3.99 0.26 23.87
CA MET A 677 -3.69 1.35 22.95
C MET A 677 -4.96 2.12 22.62
N ASN A 678 -4.86 3.45 22.44
CA ASN A 678 -6.00 4.27 22.06
C ASN A 678 -5.59 5.42 21.14
N VAL A 679 -6.37 5.65 20.08
CA VAL A 679 -6.26 6.80 19.17
C VAL A 679 -7.28 7.88 19.53
N TRP A 680 -8.49 7.49 19.98
CA TRP A 680 -9.60 8.38 20.25
C TRP A 680 -9.85 8.53 21.74
N PHE A 681 -9.64 9.72 22.28
CA PHE A 681 -9.77 10.08 23.69
C PHE A 681 -11.10 10.78 23.97
N TYR A 682 -11.74 10.50 25.10
CA TYR A 682 -12.97 11.17 25.48
C TYR A 682 -12.75 12.68 25.71
N GLN A 683 -13.71 13.54 25.37
CA GLN A 683 -13.61 14.99 25.56
C GLN A 683 -14.01 15.47 26.96
N ASN A 684 -14.83 14.69 27.64
CA ASN A 684 -15.29 15.00 29.00
C ASN A 684 -15.74 13.73 29.72
N LEU A 685 -15.80 13.82 31.04
CA LEU A 685 -16.14 12.70 31.93
C LEU A 685 -17.59 12.21 31.76
N SER A 686 -18.54 13.09 31.41
CA SER A 686 -19.97 12.74 31.29
C SER A 686 -20.30 11.80 30.14
N VAL A 687 -19.35 11.55 29.22
CA VAL A 687 -19.54 10.61 28.12
C VAL A 687 -19.26 9.17 28.54
N LEU A 688 -18.57 8.97 29.67
CA LEU A 688 -18.19 7.66 30.21
C LEU A 688 -19.31 6.99 31.03
N ASP A 689 -20.32 7.75 31.45
CA ASP A 689 -21.46 7.25 32.24
C ASP A 689 -22.59 6.66 31.38
N LYS A 690 -22.40 6.52 30.08
CA LYS A 690 -23.35 5.98 29.10
C LYS A 690 -22.81 4.75 28.38
#